data_bcea2b7035e1f1794cec450819f9b4b1
#
_entry.id   bcea2b7035e1f1794cec450819f9b4b1
#
_cell.length_a   1.000
_cell.length_b   1.000
_cell.length_c   1.000
_cell.angle_alpha   90.00
_cell.angle_beta   90.00
_cell.angle_gamma   90.00
#
_symmetry.space_group_name_H-M   'P 1'
#
loop_
_entity.id
_entity.type
_entity.pdbx_description
1 polymer ?
#
loop_
_entity_poly.entity_id
_entity_poly.type
_entity_poly.pdbx_seq_one_letter_code
_entity_poly.pdbx_strand_id
1 'polypeptide(L)'
;MEFRIRPFKELLGMKFNIPSYQRGYRWEKENVEALLNDIQEFATKTKKEEGEFYCLQPVVVRVNSHLSEIESLKEGKPVIVYDLLDGQQRLTTLWLILNQERFRNSWDSMDVDHPSLYTMQYESRDNLFEKAIDNGINMFENIDLYYLKSAFSTITEWRGQIKKILDALVPVNPTEITNDVRIIWYEFDKDIEDASHQASSIKVFSRLNYGKIALTDTELIKALILQSDIYPDDNSEKGRNAMKEHLFRIATEWDDIEKGLHNELFWGMLTPEDYNPANHLELVLKFVAEKIQMEKKYRIIDHQRRDFYIISNYLGVNSSVSPIQYADNVDCLWSMIRDVYNSLHNWYMNDTFYHLIGLNVLIQGGSNPIPLITNIYSKYCSVNKESFRLYLESEIGRLIEIQEKVDDNLGKKITVDLRDLQYGIHNPRIIKILEALNIYLHITNKNLGFRFNFKEFKDNKVTSLEHIHPQHLNFDNNVKYEDVLDWYKNTSNIINSNPEYYGNIKMRSAINQLSDMLKDKDKFKDWIAECQKNVEEIDMFFDQHAQMDSGHMHTLYNLALVDKETNAALSNNLIDVKRRILQRREEQGKTYVPIATNYVFNKHFSNNISDMKFWTKEDRKAYFAKIEETYHYFIKKNNNI
;
A
#
# COMPACT_ATOMS: atom_id res chain seq x y z
N MET A 1 -17.35 39.76 -3.63
CA MET A 1 -16.68 38.83 -2.67
C MET A 1 -17.40 38.96 -1.34
N GLU A 2 -18.13 37.93 -0.91
CA GLU A 2 -18.87 37.96 0.35
C GLU A 2 -18.19 37.01 1.36
N PHE A 3 -17.89 37.55 2.54
CA PHE A 3 -17.35 36.78 3.66
C PHE A 3 -18.31 36.97 4.85
N ARG A 4 -18.86 35.87 5.36
CA ARG A 4 -19.71 35.90 6.55
C ARG A 4 -19.67 34.58 7.33
N ILE A 5 -19.92 34.69 8.63
CA ILE A 5 -20.14 33.52 9.49
C ILE A 5 -21.64 33.22 9.45
N ARG A 6 -21.98 31.97 9.06
CA ARG A 6 -23.36 31.48 8.94
C ARG A 6 -23.62 30.32 9.88
N PRO A 7 -24.78 30.24 10.54
CA PRO A 7 -25.27 29.02 11.15
C PRO A 7 -25.31 27.87 10.11
N PHE A 8 -24.89 26.69 10.51
CA PHE A 8 -24.93 25.51 9.61
C PHE A 8 -26.35 25.26 9.08
N LYS A 9 -27.38 25.50 9.90
CA LYS A 9 -28.81 25.39 9.49
C LYS A 9 -29.15 26.15 8.22
N GLU A 10 -28.51 27.29 7.94
CA GLU A 10 -28.73 28.05 6.73
C GLU A 10 -28.31 27.37 5.43
N LEU A 11 -27.52 26.29 5.51
CA LEU A 11 -27.19 25.49 4.35
C LEU A 11 -28.32 24.56 3.90
N LEU A 12 -29.27 24.27 4.77
CA LEU A 12 -30.37 23.38 4.45
C LEU A 12 -31.18 23.97 3.27
N GLY A 13 -31.52 23.10 2.32
CA GLY A 13 -32.18 23.46 1.07
C GLY A 13 -31.28 24.03 -0.03
N MET A 14 -29.99 24.29 0.24
CA MET A 14 -29.07 24.76 -0.79
C MET A 14 -28.67 23.60 -1.73
N LYS A 15 -28.20 23.95 -2.93
CA LYS A 15 -27.71 23.00 -3.94
C LYS A 15 -26.24 23.24 -4.21
N PHE A 16 -25.43 22.16 -4.05
CA PHE A 16 -24.00 22.19 -4.27
C PHE A 16 -23.61 21.25 -5.41
N ASN A 17 -22.80 21.77 -6.32
CA ASN A 17 -22.11 21.01 -7.34
C ASN A 17 -20.64 20.85 -6.94
N ILE A 18 -20.09 19.65 -7.03
CA ILE A 18 -18.66 19.37 -6.81
C ILE A 18 -18.03 19.21 -8.18
N PRO A 19 -17.20 20.18 -8.63
CA PRO A 19 -16.59 20.16 -9.94
C PRO A 19 -15.72 18.91 -10.17
N SER A 20 -15.62 18.49 -11.44
CA SER A 20 -14.93 17.25 -11.85
C SER A 20 -13.45 17.21 -11.49
N TYR A 21 -12.79 18.36 -11.38
CA TYR A 21 -11.38 18.44 -10.96
C TYR A 21 -11.17 18.19 -9.47
N GLN A 22 -12.21 18.18 -8.66
CA GLN A 22 -12.06 17.90 -7.24
C GLN A 22 -11.96 16.40 -6.98
N ARG A 23 -11.16 16.05 -5.96
CA ARG A 23 -11.06 14.67 -5.49
C ARG A 23 -12.39 14.18 -4.95
N GLY A 24 -12.62 12.88 -4.97
CA GLY A 24 -13.72 12.26 -4.27
C GLY A 24 -13.59 12.33 -2.75
N TYR A 25 -14.54 11.72 -2.07
CA TYR A 25 -14.52 11.63 -0.62
C TYR A 25 -13.38 10.71 -0.14
N ARG A 26 -12.59 11.15 0.88
CA ARG A 26 -11.38 10.46 1.34
C ARG A 26 -11.22 10.45 2.86
N TRP A 27 -12.19 10.95 3.62
CA TRP A 27 -12.09 10.90 5.07
C TRP A 27 -12.17 9.45 5.57
N GLU A 28 -11.27 9.13 6.49
CA GLU A 28 -11.18 7.86 7.19
C GLU A 28 -11.96 7.92 8.52
N LYS A 29 -12.05 6.79 9.20
CA LYS A 29 -12.78 6.64 10.46
C LYS A 29 -12.41 7.72 11.48
N GLU A 30 -11.12 7.97 11.65
CA GLU A 30 -10.56 8.91 12.61
C GLU A 30 -11.04 10.35 12.35
N ASN A 31 -11.13 10.75 11.08
CA ASN A 31 -11.59 12.08 10.70
C ASN A 31 -13.11 12.26 10.98
N VAL A 32 -13.89 11.21 10.72
CA VAL A 32 -15.34 11.20 10.97
C VAL A 32 -15.63 11.23 12.46
N GLU A 33 -14.96 10.40 13.25
CA GLU A 33 -15.06 10.35 14.70
C GLU A 33 -14.63 11.67 15.35
N ALA A 34 -13.52 12.27 14.87
CA ALA A 34 -13.07 13.57 15.34
C ALA A 34 -14.14 14.65 15.16
N LEU A 35 -14.74 14.77 13.97
CA LEU A 35 -15.80 15.74 13.71
C LEU A 35 -17.00 15.53 14.64
N LEU A 36 -17.46 14.28 14.80
CA LEU A 36 -18.59 13.95 15.68
C LEU A 36 -18.28 14.29 17.14
N ASN A 37 -17.08 13.95 17.60
CA ASN A 37 -16.67 14.19 18.98
C ASN A 37 -16.47 15.69 19.28
N ASP A 38 -15.89 16.45 18.34
CA ASP A 38 -15.71 17.89 18.48
C ASP A 38 -17.07 18.62 18.61
N ILE A 39 -18.03 18.27 17.74
CA ILE A 39 -19.38 18.82 17.81
C ILE A 39 -20.06 18.40 19.11
N GLN A 40 -19.91 17.15 19.56
CA GLN A 40 -20.47 16.68 20.81
C GLN A 40 -19.85 17.39 22.02
N GLU A 41 -18.54 17.56 22.05
CA GLU A 41 -17.85 18.28 23.13
C GLU A 41 -18.37 19.69 23.26
N PHE A 42 -18.46 20.42 22.14
CA PHE A 42 -19.09 21.73 22.14
C PHE A 42 -20.55 21.66 22.59
N ALA A 43 -21.35 20.75 22.04
CA ALA A 43 -22.79 20.63 22.34
C ALA A 43 -23.06 20.32 23.82
N THR A 44 -22.18 19.56 24.47
CA THR A 44 -22.33 19.13 25.90
C THR A 44 -21.62 20.05 26.89
N LYS A 45 -20.87 21.06 26.44
CA LYS A 45 -20.20 22.04 27.29
C LYS A 45 -21.18 22.66 28.29
N THR A 46 -20.91 22.53 29.58
CA THR A 46 -21.82 22.92 30.66
C THR A 46 -21.92 24.42 30.88
N LYS A 47 -20.89 25.19 30.54
CA LYS A 47 -20.87 26.65 30.59
C LYS A 47 -20.47 27.17 29.23
N LYS A 48 -21.39 27.74 28.50
CA LYS A 48 -21.16 28.46 27.23
C LYS A 48 -21.44 29.95 27.47
N GLU A 49 -20.66 30.80 26.81
CA GLU A 49 -20.98 32.21 26.73
C GLU A 49 -22.15 32.41 25.76
N GLU A 50 -22.89 33.52 25.95
CA GLU A 50 -23.99 33.89 25.02
C GLU A 50 -23.41 34.14 23.64
N GLY A 51 -23.92 33.45 22.61
CA GLY A 51 -23.42 33.54 21.25
C GLY A 51 -22.13 32.78 20.98
N GLU A 52 -21.59 31.99 21.96
CA GLU A 52 -20.47 31.09 21.70
C GLU A 52 -20.90 30.02 20.69
N PHE A 53 -20.10 29.83 19.63
CA PHE A 53 -20.39 28.85 18.58
C PHE A 53 -19.18 27.97 18.27
N TYR A 54 -19.45 26.78 17.78
CA TYR A 54 -18.40 25.92 17.21
C TYR A 54 -18.19 26.28 15.74
N CYS A 55 -17.00 26.77 15.41
CA CYS A 55 -16.66 27.18 14.07
C CYS A 55 -16.12 26.01 13.25
N LEU A 56 -16.92 25.52 12.30
CA LEU A 56 -16.42 24.68 11.24
C LEU A 56 -15.48 25.51 10.33
N GLN A 57 -14.44 24.88 9.82
CA GLN A 57 -13.50 25.53 8.89
C GLN A 57 -14.24 26.12 7.66
N PRO A 58 -13.60 27.02 6.87
CA PRO A 58 -14.25 27.67 5.73
C PRO A 58 -14.88 26.72 4.71
N VAL A 59 -16.03 27.14 4.20
CA VAL A 59 -16.68 26.59 3.01
C VAL A 59 -16.58 27.65 1.91
N VAL A 60 -15.91 27.30 0.82
CA VAL A 60 -15.65 28.23 -0.28
C VAL A 60 -16.48 27.83 -1.49
N VAL A 61 -17.23 28.74 -2.01
CA VAL A 61 -18.17 28.49 -3.10
C VAL A 61 -18.10 29.56 -4.19
N ARG A 62 -18.62 29.19 -5.37
CA ARG A 62 -18.88 30.10 -6.50
C ARG A 62 -20.26 29.80 -7.06
N VAL A 63 -21.02 30.82 -7.41
CA VAL A 63 -22.31 30.62 -8.09
C VAL A 63 -22.08 29.99 -9.48
N ASN A 64 -22.70 28.85 -9.74
CA ASN A 64 -22.74 28.23 -11.06
C ASN A 64 -23.99 28.70 -11.80
N SER A 65 -23.85 29.74 -12.64
CA SER A 65 -24.99 30.36 -13.33
C SER A 65 -25.69 29.40 -14.27
N HIS A 66 -24.95 28.53 -14.97
CA HIS A 66 -25.51 27.58 -15.92
C HIS A 66 -26.39 26.52 -15.24
N LEU A 67 -25.88 25.89 -14.17
CA LEU A 67 -26.65 24.92 -13.40
C LEU A 67 -27.81 25.59 -12.67
N SER A 68 -27.62 26.82 -12.20
CA SER A 68 -28.71 27.61 -11.56
C SER A 68 -29.86 27.87 -12.51
N GLU A 69 -29.57 28.21 -13.78
CA GLU A 69 -30.61 28.41 -14.81
C GLU A 69 -31.34 27.09 -15.09
N ILE A 70 -30.64 25.99 -15.29
CA ILE A 70 -31.25 24.68 -15.54
C ILE A 70 -32.18 24.28 -14.38
N GLU A 71 -31.70 24.39 -13.14
CA GLU A 71 -32.48 24.00 -11.97
C GLU A 71 -33.66 24.94 -11.71
N SER A 72 -33.50 26.22 -12.01
CA SER A 72 -34.60 27.18 -11.94
C SER A 72 -35.71 26.85 -12.93
N LEU A 73 -35.34 26.42 -14.15
CA LEU A 73 -36.32 25.98 -15.15
C LEU A 73 -37.04 24.69 -14.73
N LYS A 74 -36.34 23.76 -14.12
CA LYS A 74 -36.92 22.49 -13.63
C LYS A 74 -37.88 22.70 -12.47
N GLU A 75 -37.56 23.60 -11.53
CA GLU A 75 -38.35 23.82 -10.33
C GLU A 75 -39.44 24.93 -10.51
N GLY A 76 -39.39 25.67 -11.62
CA GLY A 76 -40.32 26.78 -11.87
C GLY A 76 -40.17 28.00 -10.93
N LYS A 77 -39.03 28.09 -10.22
CA LYS A 77 -38.69 29.19 -9.30
C LYS A 77 -37.18 29.44 -9.35
N PRO A 78 -36.70 30.64 -8.96
CA PRO A 78 -35.27 30.92 -8.88
C PRO A 78 -34.56 29.95 -7.94
N VAL A 79 -33.52 29.27 -8.44
CA VAL A 79 -32.66 28.34 -7.68
C VAL A 79 -31.21 28.73 -7.91
N ILE A 80 -30.42 28.81 -6.84
CA ILE A 80 -28.98 29.04 -6.93
C ILE A 80 -28.26 27.71 -6.69
N VAL A 81 -27.40 27.34 -7.62
CA VAL A 81 -26.47 26.19 -7.48
C VAL A 81 -25.08 26.73 -7.28
N TYR A 82 -24.42 26.24 -6.26
CA TYR A 82 -23.05 26.64 -5.91
C TYR A 82 -22.06 25.58 -6.31
N ASP A 83 -20.99 25.92 -7.05
CA ASP A 83 -19.79 25.10 -7.17
C ASP A 83 -19.05 25.15 -5.84
N LEU A 84 -18.83 24.00 -5.23
CA LEU A 84 -18.15 23.87 -3.96
C LEU A 84 -16.64 23.76 -4.21
N LEU A 85 -15.89 24.83 -3.91
CA LEU A 85 -14.44 24.90 -4.15
C LEU A 85 -13.61 24.39 -2.98
N ASP A 86 -14.07 24.51 -1.73
CA ASP A 86 -13.47 23.91 -0.52
C ASP A 86 -14.56 23.59 0.51
N GLY A 87 -14.27 22.62 1.38
CA GLY A 87 -15.20 22.18 2.42
C GLY A 87 -16.00 20.93 2.07
N GLN A 88 -15.79 20.33 0.89
CA GLN A 88 -16.56 19.17 0.42
C GLN A 88 -16.52 17.98 1.38
N GLN A 89 -15.36 17.62 1.94
CA GLN A 89 -15.24 16.47 2.83
C GLN A 89 -16.14 16.63 4.07
N ARG A 90 -16.11 17.81 4.68
CA ARG A 90 -16.94 18.13 5.85
C ARG A 90 -18.42 18.17 5.53
N LEU A 91 -18.81 18.85 4.46
CA LEU A 91 -20.22 18.90 4.04
C LEU A 91 -20.72 17.50 3.68
N THR A 92 -19.91 16.68 3.02
CA THR A 92 -20.25 15.28 2.73
C THR A 92 -20.47 14.49 4.02
N THR A 93 -19.58 14.62 5.01
CA THR A 93 -19.72 13.91 6.30
C THR A 93 -20.96 14.38 7.05
N LEU A 94 -21.23 15.70 7.10
CA LEU A 94 -22.44 16.24 7.74
C LEU A 94 -23.71 15.78 7.02
N TRP A 95 -23.67 15.67 5.68
CA TRP A 95 -24.77 15.10 4.91
C TRP A 95 -25.02 13.62 5.25
N LEU A 96 -23.96 12.81 5.37
CA LEU A 96 -24.04 11.41 5.80
C LEU A 96 -24.61 11.29 7.23
N ILE A 97 -24.16 12.15 8.16
CA ILE A 97 -24.67 12.19 9.54
C ILE A 97 -26.18 12.43 9.54
N LEU A 98 -26.65 13.47 8.83
CA LEU A 98 -28.06 13.82 8.79
C LEU A 98 -28.93 12.80 8.05
N ASN A 99 -28.37 12.00 7.14
CA ASN A 99 -29.07 10.91 6.46
C ASN A 99 -29.03 9.57 7.21
N GLN A 100 -28.20 9.44 8.25
CA GLN A 100 -28.16 8.21 9.04
C GLN A 100 -29.46 8.05 9.85
N GLU A 101 -30.04 6.85 9.82
CA GLU A 101 -31.38 6.57 10.35
C GLU A 101 -31.63 7.06 11.77
N ARG A 102 -30.69 6.86 12.69
CA ARG A 102 -30.82 7.28 14.08
C ARG A 102 -30.85 8.80 14.24
N PHE A 103 -30.06 9.53 13.44
CA PHE A 103 -30.05 10.98 13.44
C PHE A 103 -31.34 11.50 12.81
N ARG A 104 -31.79 10.90 11.72
CA ARG A 104 -33.03 11.25 11.03
C ARG A 104 -34.26 11.05 11.91
N ASN A 105 -34.40 9.88 12.53
CA ASN A 105 -35.49 9.58 13.45
C ASN A 105 -35.51 10.54 14.67
N SER A 106 -34.33 10.89 15.17
CA SER A 106 -34.21 11.87 16.27
C SER A 106 -34.61 13.29 15.81
N TRP A 107 -34.24 13.66 14.60
CA TRP A 107 -34.59 14.96 14.01
C TRP A 107 -36.11 15.05 13.74
N ASP A 108 -36.69 14.06 13.10
CA ASP A 108 -38.15 13.99 12.83
C ASP A 108 -38.99 14.03 14.10
N SER A 109 -38.43 13.59 15.23
CA SER A 109 -39.10 13.64 16.55
C SER A 109 -39.09 15.03 17.22
N MET A 110 -38.42 16.03 16.64
CA MET A 110 -38.27 17.37 17.25
C MET A 110 -39.47 18.31 17.04
N ASP A 111 -40.55 17.86 16.42
CA ASP A 111 -41.81 18.56 16.21
C ASP A 111 -41.65 19.97 15.61
N VAL A 112 -40.80 20.12 14.61
CA VAL A 112 -40.46 21.37 13.90
C VAL A 112 -40.57 21.14 12.39
N ASP A 113 -41.08 22.16 11.67
CA ASP A 113 -41.01 22.17 10.20
C ASP A 113 -39.55 22.11 9.74
N HIS A 114 -39.14 20.96 9.20
CA HIS A 114 -37.75 20.74 8.77
C HIS A 114 -37.59 21.14 7.31
N PRO A 115 -36.66 22.08 7.00
CA PRO A 115 -36.28 22.31 5.62
C PRO A 115 -35.63 21.04 5.05
N SER A 116 -35.75 20.84 3.73
CA SER A 116 -35.08 19.77 3.04
C SER A 116 -33.57 19.85 3.26
N LEU A 117 -32.90 18.71 3.33
CA LEU A 117 -31.42 18.68 3.37
C LEU A 117 -30.87 19.42 2.14
N TYR A 118 -29.67 19.97 2.28
CA TYR A 118 -28.96 20.43 1.10
C TYR A 118 -28.62 19.26 0.18
N THR A 119 -28.57 19.49 -1.12
CA THR A 119 -28.21 18.50 -2.11
C THR A 119 -26.76 18.69 -2.55
N MET A 120 -26.08 17.60 -2.79
CA MET A 120 -24.72 17.59 -3.31
C MET A 120 -24.65 16.66 -4.51
N GLN A 121 -24.00 17.09 -5.57
CA GLN A 121 -23.81 16.29 -6.77
C GLN A 121 -22.38 16.44 -7.25
N TYR A 122 -21.74 15.32 -7.58
CA TYR A 122 -20.48 15.33 -8.31
C TYR A 122 -20.75 15.49 -9.81
N GLU A 123 -20.05 16.40 -10.46
CA GLU A 123 -20.15 16.62 -11.89
C GLU A 123 -19.82 15.37 -12.72
N SER A 124 -18.89 14.54 -12.25
CA SER A 124 -18.38 13.35 -12.96
C SER A 124 -18.87 12.01 -12.40
N ARG A 125 -19.79 11.99 -11.44
CA ARG A 125 -20.20 10.77 -10.74
C ARG A 125 -21.69 10.77 -10.45
N ASP A 126 -22.45 9.99 -11.22
CA ASP A 126 -23.89 9.93 -11.07
C ASP A 126 -24.33 9.16 -9.81
N ASN A 127 -25.26 9.73 -9.08
CA ASN A 127 -25.99 9.12 -7.94
C ASN A 127 -25.06 8.53 -6.86
N LEU A 128 -23.88 9.13 -6.67
CA LEU A 128 -22.89 8.62 -5.72
C LEU A 128 -23.39 8.65 -4.27
N PHE A 129 -24.12 9.70 -3.91
CA PHE A 129 -24.65 9.90 -2.56
C PHE A 129 -25.79 8.92 -2.24
N GLU A 130 -26.69 8.66 -3.17
CA GLU A 130 -27.75 7.66 -3.03
C GLU A 130 -27.16 6.25 -2.90
N LYS A 131 -26.17 5.94 -3.70
CA LYS A 131 -25.43 4.68 -3.63
C LYS A 131 -24.70 4.49 -2.29
N ALA A 132 -24.23 5.59 -1.69
CA ALA A 132 -23.48 5.53 -0.42
C ALA A 132 -24.35 5.06 0.75
N ILE A 133 -25.63 5.44 0.78
CA ILE A 133 -26.57 5.06 1.85
C ILE A 133 -27.35 3.77 1.54
N ASP A 134 -27.29 3.26 0.30
CA ASP A 134 -27.95 2.01 -0.10
C ASP A 134 -27.12 0.79 0.36
N ASN A 135 -27.68 0.00 1.25
CA ASN A 135 -27.04 -1.22 1.78
C ASN A 135 -26.91 -2.35 0.75
N GLY A 136 -27.66 -2.30 -0.37
CA GLY A 136 -27.60 -3.31 -1.44
C GLY A 136 -26.41 -3.15 -2.38
N ILE A 137 -25.71 -2.04 -2.36
CA ILE A 137 -24.61 -1.73 -3.28
C ILE A 137 -23.26 -2.10 -2.65
N ASN A 138 -22.40 -2.74 -3.44
CA ASN A 138 -21.07 -3.17 -2.99
C ASN A 138 -20.15 -1.95 -2.79
N MET A 139 -19.55 -1.83 -1.60
CA MET A 139 -18.60 -0.76 -1.28
C MET A 139 -17.32 -0.79 -2.14
N PHE A 140 -16.97 -1.94 -2.70
CA PHE A 140 -15.80 -2.11 -3.57
C PHE A 140 -16.07 -1.80 -5.05
N GLU A 141 -17.26 -1.29 -5.39
CA GLU A 141 -17.59 -0.91 -6.76
C GLU A 141 -16.69 0.22 -7.27
N ASN A 142 -16.42 1.23 -6.43
CA ASN A 142 -15.43 2.24 -6.70
C ASN A 142 -14.85 2.81 -5.39
N ILE A 143 -13.71 3.51 -5.49
CA ILE A 143 -12.97 4.03 -4.34
C ILE A 143 -13.75 5.07 -3.54
N ASP A 144 -14.59 5.88 -4.19
CA ASP A 144 -15.40 6.90 -3.50
C ASP A 144 -16.50 6.24 -2.67
N LEU A 145 -17.13 5.18 -3.18
CA LEU A 145 -18.11 4.39 -2.44
C LEU A 145 -17.48 3.67 -1.24
N TYR A 146 -16.24 3.21 -1.39
CA TYR A 146 -15.51 2.62 -0.26
C TYR A 146 -15.41 3.61 0.91
N TYR A 147 -14.90 4.81 0.68
CA TYR A 147 -14.75 5.81 1.74
C TYR A 147 -16.09 6.32 2.26
N LEU A 148 -17.07 6.56 1.40
CA LEU A 148 -18.41 7.02 1.81
C LEU A 148 -19.13 5.98 2.67
N LYS A 149 -19.11 4.71 2.28
CA LYS A 149 -19.72 3.62 3.06
C LYS A 149 -18.97 3.36 4.35
N SER A 150 -17.63 3.45 4.35
CA SER A 150 -16.82 3.36 5.57
C SER A 150 -17.18 4.48 6.55
N ALA A 151 -17.30 5.72 6.08
CA ALA A 151 -17.75 6.84 6.88
C ALA A 151 -19.18 6.63 7.42
N PHE A 152 -20.10 6.16 6.58
CA PHE A 152 -21.47 5.89 6.98
C PHE A 152 -21.57 4.76 8.04
N SER A 153 -20.74 3.71 7.92
CA SER A 153 -20.60 2.66 8.93
C SER A 153 -20.08 3.22 10.25
N THR A 154 -19.03 4.06 10.19
CA THR A 154 -18.47 4.74 11.38
C THR A 154 -19.53 5.56 12.10
N ILE A 155 -20.34 6.37 11.35
CA ILE A 155 -21.45 7.16 11.91
C ILE A 155 -22.48 6.22 12.55
N THR A 156 -22.77 5.08 11.92
CA THR A 156 -23.75 4.10 12.42
C THR A 156 -23.26 3.43 13.72
N GLU A 157 -21.99 3.18 13.85
CA GLU A 157 -21.37 2.56 15.03
C GLU A 157 -21.15 3.56 16.18
N TRP A 158 -21.06 4.86 15.89
CA TRP A 158 -20.80 5.90 16.87
C TRP A 158 -21.90 5.95 17.95
N ARG A 159 -21.53 6.08 19.23
CA ARG A 159 -22.42 5.96 20.40
C ARG A 159 -22.59 7.24 21.21
N GLY A 160 -22.34 8.39 20.62
CA GLY A 160 -22.50 9.68 21.31
C GLY A 160 -23.94 10.19 21.43
N GLN A 161 -24.09 11.44 21.90
CA GLN A 161 -25.38 12.08 22.19
C GLN A 161 -26.00 12.75 20.98
N ILE A 162 -26.72 11.97 20.16
CA ILE A 162 -27.30 12.40 18.87
C ILE A 162 -28.13 13.68 19.01
N LYS A 163 -29.04 13.73 19.99
CA LYS A 163 -29.92 14.89 20.19
C LYS A 163 -29.12 16.17 20.43
N LYS A 164 -28.04 16.12 21.21
CA LYS A 164 -27.17 17.26 21.46
C LYS A 164 -26.45 17.77 20.22
N ILE A 165 -25.99 16.84 19.35
CA ILE A 165 -25.41 17.20 18.07
C ILE A 165 -26.44 17.88 17.16
N LEU A 166 -27.64 17.33 17.08
CA LEU A 166 -28.73 17.94 16.28
C LEU A 166 -29.12 19.31 16.80
N ASP A 167 -29.27 19.47 18.13
CA ASP A 167 -29.56 20.78 18.75
C ASP A 167 -28.49 21.84 18.39
N ALA A 168 -27.24 21.44 18.25
CA ALA A 168 -26.15 22.33 17.86
C ALA A 168 -26.07 22.61 16.36
N LEU A 169 -26.32 21.58 15.52
CA LEU A 169 -26.25 21.70 14.05
C LEU A 169 -27.46 22.41 13.48
N VAL A 170 -28.66 22.08 13.98
CA VAL A 170 -29.95 22.53 13.42
C VAL A 170 -30.88 23.09 14.52
N PRO A 171 -30.45 24.10 15.26
CA PRO A 171 -31.26 24.69 16.32
C PRO A 171 -32.61 25.22 15.72
N VAL A 172 -33.64 25.18 16.55
CA VAL A 172 -35.00 25.54 16.13
C VAL A 172 -35.05 26.96 15.51
N ASN A 173 -34.49 27.93 16.23
CA ASN A 173 -34.44 29.34 15.80
C ASN A 173 -33.03 29.90 15.99
N PRO A 174 -32.11 29.74 15.04
CA PRO A 174 -30.76 30.28 15.18
C PRO A 174 -30.79 31.83 15.14
N THR A 175 -30.08 32.41 16.10
CA THR A 175 -29.88 33.87 16.21
C THR A 175 -28.40 34.14 16.49
N GLU A 176 -28.01 35.43 16.51
CA GLU A 176 -26.60 35.77 16.85
C GLU A 176 -26.16 35.30 18.23
N ILE A 177 -27.10 35.10 19.16
CA ILE A 177 -26.86 34.65 20.53
C ILE A 177 -27.06 33.15 20.74
N THR A 178 -27.43 32.41 19.69
CA THR A 178 -27.61 30.95 19.76
C THR A 178 -26.26 30.26 19.82
N ASN A 179 -26.09 29.32 20.75
CA ASN A 179 -24.92 28.47 20.83
C ASN A 179 -25.05 27.30 19.82
N ASP A 180 -24.57 27.52 18.62
CA ASP A 180 -24.74 26.62 17.47
C ASP A 180 -23.42 26.33 16.74
N VAL A 181 -23.49 25.45 15.76
CA VAL A 181 -22.42 25.19 14.82
C VAL A 181 -22.50 26.15 13.66
N ARG A 182 -21.42 26.84 13.36
CA ARG A 182 -21.31 27.80 12.28
C ARG A 182 -20.23 27.52 11.32
N ILE A 183 -20.36 28.02 10.10
CA ILE A 183 -19.33 27.91 9.03
C ILE A 183 -18.84 29.33 8.66
N ILE A 184 -17.61 29.39 8.20
CA ILE A 184 -17.09 30.57 7.53
C ILE A 184 -17.45 30.40 6.06
N TRP A 185 -18.46 31.19 5.62
CA TRP A 185 -18.91 31.21 4.22
C TRP A 185 -18.09 32.19 3.43
N TYR A 186 -17.49 31.70 2.35
CA TYR A 186 -16.72 32.52 1.43
C TYR A 186 -17.21 32.32 0.01
N GLU A 187 -17.84 33.38 -0.57
CA GLU A 187 -18.39 33.36 -1.91
C GLU A 187 -17.57 34.24 -2.84
N PHE A 188 -17.14 33.67 -3.96
CA PHE A 188 -16.42 34.37 -5.00
C PHE A 188 -17.35 35.04 -5.97
N ASP A 189 -17.16 36.35 -6.20
CA ASP A 189 -17.85 37.11 -7.25
C ASP A 189 -17.29 36.82 -8.63
N LYS A 190 -18.17 36.82 -9.64
CA LYS A 190 -17.84 36.68 -11.06
C LYS A 190 -17.11 37.86 -11.66
N ASP A 191 -17.20 39.05 -11.07
CA ASP A 191 -16.86 40.31 -11.69
C ASP A 191 -15.37 40.70 -11.68
N ILE A 192 -14.48 39.78 -11.31
CA ILE A 192 -13.03 39.97 -11.45
C ILE A 192 -12.54 39.26 -12.73
N GLU A 193 -13.17 39.58 -13.85
CA GLU A 193 -12.75 39.15 -15.19
C GLU A 193 -11.77 40.17 -15.80
N ASP A 194 -10.53 40.15 -15.37
CA ASP A 194 -9.40 40.62 -16.18
C ASP A 194 -8.77 39.46 -16.93
N ALA A 195 -8.42 39.63 -18.20
CA ALA A 195 -7.96 38.64 -19.14
C ALA A 195 -6.63 37.89 -18.74
N SER A 196 -6.07 38.21 -17.56
CA SER A 196 -4.98 37.48 -16.93
C SER A 196 -5.43 36.36 -15.95
N HIS A 197 -6.72 36.07 -15.86
CA HIS A 197 -7.37 35.39 -14.71
C HIS A 197 -7.64 33.91 -14.89
N GLN A 198 -7.24 33.28 -16.01
CA GLN A 198 -7.33 31.84 -16.18
C GLN A 198 -6.52 31.04 -15.12
N ALA A 199 -5.50 31.68 -14.55
CA ALA A 199 -4.75 31.12 -13.42
C ALA A 199 -5.40 31.38 -12.05
N SER A 200 -6.54 32.12 -11.96
CA SER A 200 -7.03 32.64 -10.67
C SER A 200 -7.80 31.61 -9.85
N SER A 201 -8.65 30.77 -10.42
CA SER A 201 -9.41 29.78 -9.66
C SER A 201 -8.50 28.69 -9.07
N ILE A 202 -7.53 28.19 -9.84
CA ILE A 202 -6.54 27.23 -9.35
C ILE A 202 -5.54 27.90 -8.39
N LYS A 203 -5.10 29.14 -8.67
CA LYS A 203 -4.23 29.91 -7.74
C LYS A 203 -4.95 30.20 -6.43
N VAL A 204 -6.23 30.54 -6.48
CA VAL A 204 -7.05 30.75 -5.29
C VAL A 204 -7.29 29.43 -4.55
N PHE A 205 -7.64 28.37 -5.27
CA PHE A 205 -7.79 27.02 -4.74
C PHE A 205 -6.48 26.52 -4.10
N SER A 206 -5.34 26.70 -4.76
CA SER A 206 -4.03 26.38 -4.22
C SER A 206 -3.65 27.21 -2.99
N ARG A 207 -3.99 28.54 -3.00
CA ARG A 207 -3.71 29.44 -1.86
C ARG A 207 -4.62 29.18 -0.66
N LEU A 208 -5.87 28.82 -0.86
CA LEU A 208 -6.82 28.47 0.21
C LEU A 208 -6.43 27.16 0.91
N ASN A 209 -5.78 26.26 0.18
CA ASN A 209 -5.25 25.00 0.72
C ASN A 209 -3.83 25.12 1.27
N TYR A 210 -3.18 26.28 1.14
CA TYR A 210 -1.87 26.55 1.73
C TYR A 210 -2.02 26.65 3.27
N GLY A 211 -1.52 25.64 3.98
CA GLY A 211 -1.63 25.52 5.46
C GLY A 211 -2.68 24.54 5.98
N LYS A 212 -3.46 23.92 5.10
CA LYS A 212 -4.26 22.71 5.37
C LYS A 212 -3.53 21.48 4.82
N ILE A 213 -4.14 20.31 4.80
CA ILE A 213 -3.61 19.16 4.06
C ILE A 213 -3.41 19.62 2.61
N ALA A 214 -2.15 19.90 2.25
CA ALA A 214 -1.82 20.44 0.95
C ALA A 214 -2.32 19.47 -0.13
N LEU A 215 -2.94 20.01 -1.20
CA LEU A 215 -3.27 19.20 -2.37
C LEU A 215 -2.00 18.50 -2.88
N THR A 216 -2.15 17.23 -3.18
CA THR A 216 -1.09 16.45 -3.82
C THR A 216 -0.82 16.97 -5.23
N ASP A 217 0.37 16.75 -5.75
CA ASP A 217 0.68 17.08 -7.15
C ASP A 217 -0.29 16.38 -8.11
N THR A 218 -0.72 15.17 -7.79
CA THR A 218 -1.72 14.39 -8.53
C THR A 218 -3.05 15.13 -8.66
N GLU A 219 -3.54 15.71 -7.57
CA GLU A 219 -4.82 16.46 -7.55
C GLU A 219 -4.72 17.77 -8.34
N LEU A 220 -3.58 18.45 -8.25
CA LEU A 220 -3.33 19.67 -9.01
C LEU A 220 -3.22 19.38 -10.51
N ILE A 221 -2.55 18.30 -10.91
CA ILE A 221 -2.42 17.87 -12.31
C ILE A 221 -3.80 17.49 -12.85
N LYS A 222 -4.62 16.76 -12.07
CA LYS A 222 -6.02 16.45 -12.43
C LYS A 222 -6.80 17.70 -12.71
N ALA A 223 -6.68 18.71 -11.84
CA ALA A 223 -7.35 20.01 -12.00
C ALA A 223 -6.93 20.72 -13.29
N LEU A 224 -5.64 20.71 -13.64
CA LEU A 224 -5.16 21.31 -14.90
C LEU A 224 -5.72 20.59 -16.12
N ILE A 225 -5.77 19.28 -16.14
CA ILE A 225 -6.27 18.49 -17.27
C ILE A 225 -7.79 18.67 -17.47
N LEU A 226 -8.57 18.73 -16.39
CA LEU A 226 -10.03 18.76 -16.42
C LEU A 226 -10.62 20.19 -16.40
N GLN A 227 -9.79 21.23 -16.51
CA GLN A 227 -10.25 22.61 -16.48
C GLN A 227 -10.95 22.98 -17.80
N SER A 228 -12.28 23.11 -17.77
CA SER A 228 -13.11 23.41 -18.93
C SER A 228 -12.88 24.80 -19.53
N ASP A 229 -12.52 25.77 -18.68
CA ASP A 229 -12.42 27.18 -19.04
C ASP A 229 -11.25 27.51 -20.00
N ILE A 230 -10.34 26.57 -20.21
CA ILE A 230 -9.14 26.75 -21.06
C ILE A 230 -9.36 26.24 -22.48
N TYR A 231 -10.39 25.42 -22.71
CA TYR A 231 -10.68 24.90 -24.04
C TYR A 231 -11.31 25.97 -24.92
N PRO A 232 -11.12 25.91 -26.26
CA PRO A 232 -11.69 26.88 -27.19
C PRO A 232 -13.21 26.96 -27.02
N ASP A 233 -13.72 28.15 -26.85
CA ASP A 233 -15.15 28.39 -26.68
C ASP A 233 -15.84 28.21 -28.05
N ASP A 234 -16.27 27.00 -28.34
CA ASP A 234 -17.22 26.74 -29.40
C ASP A 234 -18.60 27.04 -28.81
N ASN A 235 -19.09 28.30 -29.01
CA ASN A 235 -20.38 28.81 -28.53
C ASN A 235 -21.57 28.03 -29.08
N SER A 236 -21.38 27.00 -29.91
CA SER A 236 -22.45 26.10 -30.32
C SER A 236 -22.76 25.09 -29.20
N GLU A 237 -24.03 24.74 -29.03
CA GLU A 237 -24.45 23.69 -28.09
C GLU A 237 -23.75 22.35 -28.37
N LYS A 238 -23.51 22.06 -29.64
CA LYS A 238 -22.81 20.84 -30.08
C LYS A 238 -21.33 20.81 -29.66
N GLY A 239 -20.63 21.94 -29.75
CA GLY A 239 -19.22 22.05 -29.34
C GLY A 239 -19.06 21.92 -27.83
N ARG A 240 -19.93 22.58 -27.05
CA ARG A 240 -19.95 22.45 -25.58
C ARG A 240 -20.24 21.03 -25.12
N ASN A 241 -21.15 20.30 -25.76
CA ASN A 241 -21.46 18.93 -25.42
C ASN A 241 -20.28 18.01 -25.77
N ALA A 242 -19.65 18.17 -26.94
CA ALA A 242 -18.47 17.39 -27.32
C ALA A 242 -17.31 17.58 -26.35
N MET A 243 -17.07 18.81 -25.87
CA MET A 243 -16.05 19.09 -24.87
C MET A 243 -16.37 18.44 -23.52
N LYS A 244 -17.62 18.54 -23.07
CA LYS A 244 -18.06 17.86 -21.83
C LYS A 244 -17.87 16.35 -21.90
N GLU A 245 -18.24 15.73 -23.01
CA GLU A 245 -18.02 14.28 -23.23
C GLU A 245 -16.53 13.92 -23.22
N HIS A 246 -15.68 14.76 -23.81
CA HIS A 246 -14.24 14.58 -23.82
C HIS A 246 -13.64 14.63 -22.41
N LEU A 247 -13.96 15.65 -21.62
CA LEU A 247 -13.50 15.79 -20.25
C LEU A 247 -14.06 14.70 -19.32
N PHE A 248 -15.32 14.33 -19.51
CA PHE A 248 -15.93 13.21 -18.78
C PHE A 248 -15.22 11.89 -19.06
N ARG A 249 -14.84 11.63 -20.33
CA ARG A 249 -14.08 10.45 -20.68
C ARG A 249 -12.71 10.42 -19.99
N ILE A 250 -11.96 11.53 -20.00
CA ILE A 250 -10.67 11.63 -19.31
C ILE A 250 -10.85 11.40 -17.80
N ALA A 251 -11.88 11.99 -17.18
CA ALA A 251 -12.15 11.83 -15.76
C ALA A 251 -12.46 10.36 -15.41
N THR A 252 -13.26 9.68 -16.24
CA THR A 252 -13.60 8.26 -16.05
C THR A 252 -12.37 7.37 -16.21
N GLU A 253 -11.59 7.56 -17.27
CA GLU A 253 -10.34 6.83 -17.51
C GLU A 253 -9.32 7.07 -16.38
N TRP A 254 -9.27 8.29 -15.82
CA TRP A 254 -8.45 8.60 -14.64
C TRP A 254 -8.82 7.75 -13.43
N ASP A 255 -10.11 7.69 -13.13
CA ASP A 255 -10.63 6.93 -12.00
C ASP A 255 -10.39 5.40 -12.20
N ASP A 256 -10.47 4.91 -13.44
CA ASP A 256 -10.16 3.52 -13.78
C ASP A 256 -8.66 3.19 -13.59
N ILE A 257 -7.77 4.09 -13.99
CA ILE A 257 -6.33 3.96 -13.77
C ILE A 257 -6.02 3.94 -12.26
N GLU A 258 -6.59 4.88 -11.50
CA GLU A 258 -6.42 4.96 -10.05
C GLU A 258 -6.87 3.66 -9.38
N LYS A 259 -8.06 3.16 -9.73
CA LYS A 259 -8.59 1.88 -9.24
C LYS A 259 -7.69 0.69 -9.61
N GLY A 260 -7.20 0.66 -10.86
CA GLY A 260 -6.30 -0.40 -11.32
C GLY A 260 -5.00 -0.47 -10.51
N LEU A 261 -4.43 0.68 -10.16
CA LEU A 261 -3.20 0.77 -9.36
C LEU A 261 -3.41 0.39 -7.87
N HIS A 262 -4.65 0.32 -7.38
CA HIS A 262 -4.97 -0.18 -6.04
C HIS A 262 -5.01 -1.72 -5.97
N ASN A 263 -4.84 -2.42 -7.08
CA ASN A 263 -4.66 -3.87 -7.06
C ASN A 263 -3.34 -4.22 -6.35
N GLU A 264 -3.42 -4.94 -5.24
CA GLU A 264 -2.27 -5.24 -4.36
C GLU A 264 -1.15 -6.02 -5.06
N LEU A 265 -1.50 -6.97 -5.92
CA LEU A 265 -0.51 -7.73 -6.69
C LEU A 265 0.18 -6.84 -7.72
N PHE A 266 -0.59 -5.98 -8.39
CA PHE A 266 -0.06 -5.04 -9.38
C PHE A 266 0.86 -4.00 -8.72
N TRP A 267 0.40 -3.40 -7.63
CA TRP A 267 1.20 -2.44 -6.86
C TRP A 267 2.46 -3.07 -6.28
N GLY A 268 2.32 -4.24 -5.66
CA GLY A 268 3.43 -4.98 -5.09
C GLY A 268 4.52 -5.37 -6.08
N MET A 269 4.18 -5.63 -7.35
CA MET A 269 5.15 -5.88 -8.42
C MET A 269 6.00 -4.63 -8.74
N LEU A 270 5.38 -3.43 -8.68
CA LEU A 270 5.99 -2.19 -9.17
C LEU A 270 6.79 -1.43 -8.10
N THR A 271 6.50 -1.64 -6.83
CA THR A 271 6.99 -0.75 -5.79
C THR A 271 7.79 -1.47 -4.69
N PRO A 272 8.86 -0.87 -4.14
CA PRO A 272 9.51 -1.37 -2.93
C PRO A 272 8.61 -1.18 -1.69
N GLU A 273 9.00 -1.80 -0.56
CA GLU A 273 8.24 -1.77 0.70
C GLU A 273 7.94 -0.35 1.19
N ASP A 274 8.94 0.53 1.18
CA ASP A 274 8.86 1.87 1.75
C ASP A 274 8.21 2.91 0.81
N TYR A 275 7.76 2.52 -0.39
CA TYR A 275 7.14 3.44 -1.33
C TYR A 275 5.63 3.52 -1.12
N ASN A 276 5.19 4.49 -0.33
CA ASN A 276 3.79 4.73 -0.02
C ASN A 276 3.37 6.17 -0.35
N PRO A 277 3.07 6.49 -1.61
CA PRO A 277 2.61 7.81 -2.02
C PRO A 277 1.18 8.07 -1.52
N ALA A 278 0.81 9.34 -1.37
CA ALA A 278 -0.55 9.74 -0.99
C ALA A 278 -1.62 9.28 -2.01
N ASN A 279 -1.22 9.08 -3.28
CA ASN A 279 -2.06 8.54 -4.34
C ASN A 279 -1.21 7.64 -5.24
N HIS A 280 -1.68 6.42 -5.53
CA HIS A 280 -0.93 5.46 -6.36
C HIS A 280 -0.66 5.96 -7.79
N LEU A 281 -1.54 6.81 -8.34
CA LEU A 281 -1.35 7.41 -9.67
C LEU A 281 -0.12 8.33 -9.74
N GLU A 282 0.37 8.80 -8.58
CA GLU A 282 1.62 9.56 -8.47
C GLU A 282 2.81 8.81 -9.11
N LEU A 283 2.84 7.48 -9.05
CA LEU A 283 3.86 6.66 -9.72
C LEU A 283 3.87 6.91 -11.24
N VAL A 284 2.69 6.89 -11.87
CA VAL A 284 2.55 7.11 -13.32
C VAL A 284 2.90 8.55 -13.69
N LEU A 285 2.42 9.52 -12.90
CA LEU A 285 2.69 10.94 -13.15
C LEU A 285 4.17 11.28 -13.00
N LYS A 286 4.84 10.76 -11.99
CA LYS A 286 6.30 10.91 -11.81
C LYS A 286 7.06 10.36 -13.01
N PHE A 287 6.64 9.19 -13.46
CA PHE A 287 7.25 8.58 -14.65
C PHE A 287 7.05 9.45 -15.89
N VAL A 288 5.85 9.97 -16.14
CA VAL A 288 5.55 10.87 -17.26
C VAL A 288 6.34 12.19 -17.14
N ALA A 289 6.44 12.75 -15.93
CA ALA A 289 7.24 13.94 -15.68
C ALA A 289 8.73 13.73 -15.97
N GLU A 290 9.30 12.58 -15.58
CA GLU A 290 10.68 12.23 -15.94
C GLU A 290 10.87 12.14 -17.47
N LYS A 291 9.94 11.50 -18.17
CA LYS A 291 9.99 11.40 -19.64
C LYS A 291 9.96 12.78 -20.29
N ILE A 292 9.03 13.65 -19.87
CA ILE A 292 8.95 15.03 -20.35
C ILE A 292 10.24 15.80 -20.05
N GLN A 293 10.79 15.65 -18.84
CA GLN A 293 12.01 16.34 -18.42
C GLN A 293 13.23 15.91 -19.23
N MET A 294 13.36 14.64 -19.58
CA MET A 294 14.43 14.13 -20.45
C MET A 294 14.39 14.76 -21.85
N GLU A 295 13.17 14.98 -22.39
CA GLU A 295 12.96 15.56 -23.72
C GLU A 295 13.07 17.09 -23.73
N LYS A 296 12.41 17.77 -22.78
CA LYS A 296 12.26 19.24 -22.76
C LYS A 296 13.30 19.97 -21.95
N LYS A 297 13.93 19.31 -20.96
CA LYS A 297 14.99 19.86 -20.09
C LYS A 297 14.63 21.19 -19.44
N TYR A 298 13.42 21.27 -18.86
CA TYR A 298 12.97 22.46 -18.16
C TYR A 298 13.91 22.82 -17.00
N ARG A 299 14.15 24.12 -16.80
CA ARG A 299 14.83 24.62 -15.59
C ARG A 299 13.88 24.50 -14.42
N ILE A 300 14.19 23.62 -13.46
CA ILE A 300 13.37 23.39 -12.27
C ILE A 300 13.62 24.52 -11.27
N ILE A 301 12.55 25.22 -10.90
CA ILE A 301 12.56 26.34 -9.93
C ILE A 301 11.99 25.86 -8.60
N ASP A 302 10.94 25.01 -8.61
CA ASP A 302 10.32 24.44 -7.43
C ASP A 302 10.68 22.94 -7.33
N HIS A 303 11.55 22.61 -6.39
CA HIS A 303 11.98 21.24 -6.14
C HIS A 303 10.99 20.47 -5.26
N GLN A 304 10.14 21.16 -4.49
CA GLN A 304 9.15 20.50 -3.62
C GLN A 304 7.98 19.95 -4.43
N ARG A 305 7.60 20.66 -5.52
CA ARG A 305 6.53 20.28 -6.44
C ARG A 305 7.06 20.06 -7.86
N ARG A 306 8.17 19.36 -7.95
CA ARG A 306 8.92 19.17 -9.20
C ARG A 306 8.04 18.62 -10.33
N ASP A 307 7.26 17.58 -10.06
CA ASP A 307 6.51 16.87 -11.10
C ASP A 307 5.33 17.71 -11.58
N PHE A 308 4.63 18.37 -10.67
CA PHE A 308 3.61 19.37 -11.01
C PHE A 308 4.21 20.52 -11.84
N TYR A 309 5.39 21.03 -11.46
CA TYR A 309 6.06 22.11 -12.20
C TYR A 309 6.41 21.67 -13.64
N ILE A 310 6.96 20.49 -13.84
CA ILE A 310 7.29 19.93 -15.16
C ILE A 310 6.04 19.83 -16.03
N ILE A 311 4.98 19.22 -15.50
CA ILE A 311 3.73 18.98 -16.23
C ILE A 311 3.01 20.30 -16.50
N SER A 312 2.96 21.25 -15.57
CA SER A 312 2.34 22.56 -15.79
C SER A 312 3.06 23.38 -16.85
N ASN A 313 4.39 23.32 -16.92
CA ASN A 313 5.16 23.94 -18.00
C ASN A 313 4.93 23.24 -19.36
N TYR A 314 4.81 21.92 -19.37
CA TYR A 314 4.47 21.17 -20.57
C TYR A 314 3.11 21.57 -21.13
N LEU A 315 2.12 21.75 -20.26
CA LEU A 315 0.79 22.24 -20.61
C LEU A 315 0.78 23.70 -21.09
N GLY A 316 1.80 24.47 -20.70
CA GLY A 316 1.89 25.89 -21.06
C GLY A 316 1.22 26.85 -20.08
N VAL A 317 0.92 26.40 -18.84
CA VAL A 317 0.25 27.23 -17.80
C VAL A 317 1.01 28.51 -17.48
N ASN A 318 2.32 28.49 -17.56
CA ASN A 318 3.22 29.64 -17.28
C ASN A 318 3.66 30.37 -18.54
N SER A 319 3.11 30.03 -19.71
CA SER A 319 3.43 30.63 -21.00
C SER A 319 2.14 31.07 -21.71
N SER A 320 2.23 32.04 -22.61
CA SER A 320 1.08 32.53 -23.39
C SER A 320 0.75 31.57 -24.54
N VAL A 321 0.32 30.34 -24.22
CA VAL A 321 -0.18 29.39 -25.26
C VAL A 321 -1.63 29.71 -25.57
N SER A 322 -2.05 29.46 -26.82
CA SER A 322 -3.45 29.59 -27.20
C SER A 322 -4.30 28.48 -26.56
N PRO A 323 -5.62 28.70 -26.37
CA PRO A 323 -6.53 27.65 -25.87
C PRO A 323 -6.46 26.35 -26.69
N ILE A 324 -6.33 26.45 -28.01
CA ILE A 324 -6.18 25.29 -28.91
C ILE A 324 -4.89 24.53 -28.58
N GLN A 325 -3.76 25.23 -28.46
CA GLN A 325 -2.49 24.62 -28.13
C GLN A 325 -2.49 23.96 -26.73
N TYR A 326 -3.18 24.58 -25.79
CA TYR A 326 -3.35 23.99 -24.45
C TYR A 326 -4.14 22.67 -24.51
N ALA A 327 -5.26 22.65 -25.24
CA ALA A 327 -6.06 21.43 -25.44
C ALA A 327 -5.24 20.30 -26.11
N ASP A 328 -4.48 20.63 -27.15
CA ASP A 328 -3.57 19.67 -27.81
C ASP A 328 -2.50 19.14 -26.83
N ASN A 329 -1.95 20.01 -25.98
CA ASN A 329 -0.97 19.60 -24.97
C ASN A 329 -1.61 18.69 -23.92
N VAL A 330 -2.87 18.93 -23.50
CA VAL A 330 -3.62 18.04 -22.59
C VAL A 330 -3.83 16.67 -23.23
N ASP A 331 -4.25 16.61 -24.50
CA ASP A 331 -4.47 15.35 -25.20
C ASP A 331 -3.17 14.55 -25.35
N CYS A 332 -2.07 15.22 -25.68
CA CYS A 332 -0.74 14.59 -25.73
C CYS A 332 -0.30 14.08 -24.37
N LEU A 333 -0.47 14.86 -23.30
CA LEU A 333 -0.16 14.46 -21.93
C LEU A 333 -1.01 13.24 -21.51
N TRP A 334 -2.32 13.31 -21.78
CA TRP A 334 -3.24 12.23 -21.43
C TRP A 334 -2.90 10.93 -22.17
N SER A 335 -2.54 11.03 -23.45
CA SER A 335 -2.04 9.87 -24.22
C SER A 335 -0.78 9.27 -23.57
N MET A 336 0.19 10.09 -23.14
CA MET A 336 1.39 9.61 -22.44
C MET A 336 1.05 8.89 -21.13
N ILE A 337 0.12 9.43 -20.33
CA ILE A 337 -0.33 8.82 -19.06
C ILE A 337 -0.94 7.43 -19.36
N ARG A 338 -1.84 7.33 -20.32
CA ARG A 338 -2.46 6.06 -20.72
C ARG A 338 -1.45 5.05 -21.25
N ASP A 339 -0.52 5.47 -22.08
CA ASP A 339 0.48 4.59 -22.68
C ASP A 339 1.42 4.00 -21.63
N VAL A 340 1.81 4.80 -20.64
CA VAL A 340 2.59 4.33 -19.51
C VAL A 340 1.78 3.33 -18.69
N TYR A 341 0.57 3.69 -18.26
CA TYR A 341 -0.29 2.80 -17.48
C TYR A 341 -0.56 1.48 -18.21
N ASN A 342 -0.92 1.54 -19.50
CA ASN A 342 -1.18 0.35 -20.30
C ASN A 342 0.05 -0.56 -20.40
N SER A 343 1.23 0.02 -20.48
CA SER A 343 2.48 -0.76 -20.51
C SER A 343 2.72 -1.44 -19.17
N LEU A 344 2.56 -0.72 -18.04
CA LEU A 344 2.67 -1.31 -16.71
C LEU A 344 1.61 -2.41 -16.49
N HIS A 345 0.39 -2.18 -16.94
CA HIS A 345 -0.69 -3.16 -16.87
C HIS A 345 -0.44 -4.38 -17.75
N ASN A 346 0.13 -4.21 -18.96
CA ASN A 346 0.54 -5.32 -19.80
C ASN A 346 1.64 -6.18 -19.15
N TRP A 347 2.57 -5.56 -18.39
CA TRP A 347 3.55 -6.31 -17.63
C TRP A 347 2.88 -7.12 -16.51
N TYR A 348 1.91 -6.50 -15.81
CA TYR A 348 1.13 -7.19 -14.80
C TYR A 348 0.34 -8.37 -15.38
N MET A 349 -0.27 -8.22 -16.55
CA MET A 349 -1.06 -9.30 -17.19
C MET A 349 -0.20 -10.46 -17.71
N ASN A 350 1.08 -10.25 -17.96
CA ASN A 350 2.02 -11.28 -18.41
C ASN A 350 2.74 -11.91 -17.22
N ASP A 351 2.49 -13.19 -16.94
CA ASP A 351 3.05 -13.90 -15.77
C ASP A 351 4.58 -13.84 -15.69
N THR A 352 5.26 -14.00 -16.83
CA THR A 352 6.73 -13.94 -16.86
C THR A 352 7.23 -12.54 -16.53
N PHE A 353 6.64 -11.49 -17.12
CA PHE A 353 7.05 -10.12 -16.86
C PHE A 353 6.69 -9.71 -15.43
N TYR A 354 5.51 -10.10 -14.92
CA TYR A 354 5.11 -9.90 -13.54
C TYR A 354 6.19 -10.38 -12.57
N HIS A 355 6.61 -11.62 -12.72
CA HIS A 355 7.59 -12.23 -11.81
C HIS A 355 9.00 -11.63 -11.97
N LEU A 356 9.45 -11.42 -13.22
CA LEU A 356 10.80 -10.88 -13.47
C LEU A 356 10.93 -9.41 -13.05
N ILE A 357 9.92 -8.57 -13.32
CA ILE A 357 9.94 -7.16 -12.93
C ILE A 357 9.83 -7.03 -11.41
N GLY A 358 8.88 -7.77 -10.79
CA GLY A 358 8.74 -7.78 -9.34
C GLY A 358 10.02 -8.23 -8.62
N LEU A 359 10.74 -9.22 -9.16
CA LEU A 359 12.03 -9.64 -8.63
C LEU A 359 13.11 -8.57 -8.79
N ASN A 360 13.19 -7.89 -9.94
CA ASN A 360 14.12 -6.78 -10.13
C ASN A 360 13.86 -5.67 -9.10
N VAL A 361 12.59 -5.31 -8.85
CA VAL A 361 12.20 -4.32 -7.84
C VAL A 361 12.57 -4.80 -6.43
N LEU A 362 12.31 -6.08 -6.11
CA LEU A 362 12.59 -6.66 -4.79
C LEU A 362 14.10 -6.69 -4.49
N ILE A 363 14.91 -7.24 -5.41
CA ILE A 363 16.36 -7.43 -5.19
C ILE A 363 17.12 -6.10 -5.21
N GLN A 364 16.73 -5.16 -6.07
CA GLN A 364 17.40 -3.86 -6.15
C GLN A 364 17.17 -3.05 -4.88
N GLY A 365 15.98 -3.15 -4.28
CA GLY A 365 15.62 -2.42 -3.07
C GLY A 365 15.55 -0.91 -3.30
N GLY A 366 15.59 -0.14 -2.21
CA GLY A 366 15.51 1.32 -2.21
C GLY A 366 14.08 1.81 -2.00
N SER A 367 13.94 3.13 -1.77
CA SER A 367 12.64 3.77 -1.48
C SER A 367 11.98 4.40 -2.71
N ASN A 368 12.70 4.53 -3.83
CA ASN A 368 12.19 5.17 -5.05
C ASN A 368 12.25 4.21 -6.25
N PRO A 369 11.11 3.70 -6.75
CA PRO A 369 11.07 2.78 -7.89
C PRO A 369 11.25 3.47 -9.25
N ILE A 370 11.11 4.79 -9.33
CA ILE A 370 11.02 5.52 -10.60
C ILE A 370 12.22 5.30 -11.52
N PRO A 371 13.49 5.42 -11.06
CA PRO A 371 14.65 5.22 -11.96
C PRO A 371 14.67 3.80 -12.56
N LEU A 372 14.37 2.79 -11.74
CA LEU A 372 14.33 1.39 -12.19
C LEU A 372 13.23 1.17 -13.22
N ILE A 373 12.00 1.59 -12.90
CA ILE A 373 10.84 1.44 -13.79
C ILE A 373 11.06 2.21 -15.09
N THR A 374 11.67 3.40 -15.06
CA THR A 374 12.01 4.19 -16.24
C THR A 374 12.99 3.44 -17.16
N ASN A 375 14.03 2.83 -16.57
CA ASN A 375 15.00 2.04 -17.33
C ASN A 375 14.35 0.80 -17.98
N ILE A 376 13.54 0.07 -17.19
CA ILE A 376 12.79 -1.10 -17.68
C ILE A 376 11.85 -0.69 -18.83
N TYR A 377 11.12 0.42 -18.67
CA TYR A 377 10.20 0.91 -19.71
C TYR A 377 10.93 1.34 -20.98
N SER A 378 12.04 2.06 -20.87
CA SER A 378 12.84 2.48 -22.01
C SER A 378 13.32 1.27 -22.81
N LYS A 379 13.72 0.22 -22.11
CA LYS A 379 14.11 -1.04 -22.76
C LYS A 379 12.91 -1.75 -23.39
N TYR A 380 11.77 -1.80 -22.68
CA TYR A 380 10.53 -2.39 -23.22
C TYR A 380 10.09 -1.76 -24.54
N CYS A 381 10.17 -0.44 -24.65
CA CYS A 381 9.82 0.30 -25.88
C CYS A 381 10.82 0.10 -27.02
N SER A 382 12.06 -0.32 -26.75
CA SER A 382 13.15 -0.38 -27.73
C SER A 382 13.41 -1.76 -28.33
N VAL A 383 12.84 -2.83 -27.73
CA VAL A 383 13.13 -4.21 -28.13
C VAL A 383 11.86 -5.06 -28.25
N ASN A 384 11.96 -6.23 -28.87
CA ASN A 384 10.86 -7.19 -28.88
C ASN A 384 10.69 -7.89 -27.52
N LYS A 385 9.55 -8.59 -27.33
CA LYS A 385 9.19 -9.24 -26.05
C LYS A 385 10.22 -10.26 -25.55
N GLU A 386 10.85 -11.02 -26.44
CA GLU A 386 11.86 -12.03 -26.07
C GLU A 386 13.17 -11.35 -25.62
N SER A 387 13.65 -10.34 -26.37
CA SER A 387 14.81 -9.55 -25.97
C SER A 387 14.56 -8.79 -24.66
N PHE A 388 13.33 -8.35 -24.43
CA PHE A 388 12.96 -7.72 -23.17
C PHE A 388 13.00 -8.72 -21.99
N ARG A 389 12.50 -9.94 -22.20
CA ARG A 389 12.60 -11.00 -21.20
C ARG A 389 14.07 -11.28 -20.85
N LEU A 390 14.92 -11.47 -21.86
CA LEU A 390 16.35 -11.72 -21.67
C LEU A 390 17.03 -10.56 -20.90
N TYR A 391 16.66 -9.32 -21.19
CA TYR A 391 17.16 -8.15 -20.47
C TYR A 391 16.79 -8.23 -18.98
N LEU A 392 15.52 -8.51 -18.64
CA LEU A 392 15.09 -8.63 -17.24
C LEU A 392 15.82 -9.75 -16.51
N GLU A 393 16.00 -10.90 -17.16
CA GLU A 393 16.74 -12.05 -16.62
C GLU A 393 18.22 -11.70 -16.40
N SER A 394 18.84 -10.96 -17.33
CA SER A 394 20.23 -10.55 -17.20
C SER A 394 20.47 -9.55 -16.08
N GLU A 395 19.54 -8.59 -15.88
CA GLU A 395 19.62 -7.65 -14.76
C GLU A 395 19.54 -8.38 -13.42
N ILE A 396 18.67 -9.39 -13.30
CA ILE A 396 18.64 -10.26 -12.10
C ILE A 396 19.97 -10.97 -11.94
N GLY A 397 20.51 -11.56 -13.01
CA GLY A 397 21.82 -12.19 -12.99
C GLY A 397 22.90 -11.28 -12.44
N ARG A 398 22.99 -10.04 -12.94
CA ARG A 398 23.93 -9.02 -12.45
C ARG A 398 23.76 -8.71 -10.96
N LEU A 399 22.52 -8.69 -10.45
CA LEU A 399 22.22 -8.38 -9.05
C LEU A 399 22.53 -9.52 -8.07
N ILE A 400 22.48 -10.78 -8.53
CA ILE A 400 22.80 -11.97 -7.72
C ILE A 400 24.21 -12.49 -7.93
N GLU A 401 24.94 -12.01 -8.96
CA GLU A 401 26.28 -12.46 -9.30
C GLU A 401 27.25 -12.32 -8.13
N ILE A 402 28.00 -13.39 -7.86
CA ILE A 402 29.01 -13.41 -6.81
C ILE A 402 30.27 -12.76 -7.38
N GLN A 403 30.56 -11.53 -6.92
CA GLN A 403 31.74 -10.79 -7.36
C GLN A 403 33.02 -11.44 -6.81
N GLU A 404 34.05 -11.52 -7.64
CA GLU A 404 35.39 -11.91 -7.21
C GLU A 404 35.90 -10.90 -6.18
N LYS A 405 36.37 -11.39 -5.01
CA LYS A 405 37.12 -10.55 -4.07
C LYS A 405 38.60 -10.55 -4.48
N VAL A 406 39.21 -9.36 -4.47
CA VAL A 406 40.66 -9.25 -4.53
C VAL A 406 41.17 -9.34 -3.10
N ASP A 407 42.04 -10.29 -2.83
CA ASP A 407 42.78 -10.36 -1.55
C ASP A 407 43.79 -9.22 -1.53
N ASP A 408 43.53 -8.20 -0.72
CA ASP A 408 44.36 -7.00 -0.60
C ASP A 408 45.80 -7.31 -0.18
N ASN A 409 46.03 -8.47 0.45
CA ASN A 409 47.36 -8.90 0.89
C ASN A 409 48.15 -9.72 -0.18
N LEU A 410 47.45 -10.37 -1.10
CA LEU A 410 48.08 -11.26 -2.10
C LEU A 410 47.90 -10.80 -3.53
N GLY A 411 47.10 -9.78 -3.79
CA GLY A 411 46.77 -9.27 -5.14
C GLY A 411 46.10 -10.34 -6.04
N LYS A 412 45.59 -11.41 -5.44
CA LYS A 412 44.92 -12.50 -6.16
C LYS A 412 43.42 -12.35 -6.08
N LYS A 413 42.77 -12.53 -7.21
CA LYS A 413 41.31 -12.67 -7.28
C LYS A 413 40.91 -14.00 -6.61
N ILE A 414 40.09 -13.92 -5.56
CA ILE A 414 39.48 -15.11 -4.94
C ILE A 414 38.06 -15.19 -5.49
N THR A 415 37.79 -16.23 -6.25
CA THR A 415 36.44 -16.58 -6.69
C THR A 415 35.72 -17.22 -5.52
N VAL A 416 34.68 -16.53 -4.97
CA VAL A 416 33.79 -17.11 -3.96
C VAL A 416 32.80 -18.02 -4.71
N ASP A 417 32.80 -19.31 -4.40
CA ASP A 417 31.83 -20.27 -4.95
C ASP A 417 30.48 -20.10 -4.22
N LEU A 418 29.38 -20.44 -4.89
CA LEU A 418 28.04 -20.51 -4.31
C LEU A 418 28.01 -21.38 -3.03
N ARG A 419 28.84 -22.41 -2.99
CA ARG A 419 29.03 -23.35 -1.86
C ARG A 419 29.67 -22.71 -0.64
N ASP A 420 30.43 -21.62 -0.84
CA ASP A 420 31.20 -20.94 0.21
C ASP A 420 30.41 -19.81 0.88
N LEU A 421 29.19 -19.53 0.42
CA LEU A 421 28.32 -18.50 1.01
C LEU A 421 27.86 -18.95 2.40
N GLN A 422 28.23 -18.17 3.43
CA GLN A 422 27.98 -18.49 4.84
C GLN A 422 27.01 -17.49 5.49
N TYR A 423 26.11 -18.03 6.31
CA TYR A 423 25.27 -17.29 7.22
C TYR A 423 26.12 -16.38 8.14
N GLY A 424 25.60 -15.19 8.42
CA GLY A 424 26.28 -14.17 9.22
C GLY A 424 27.30 -13.34 8.45
N ILE A 425 27.93 -13.89 7.40
CA ILE A 425 28.93 -13.20 6.58
C ILE A 425 28.32 -12.69 5.25
N HIS A 426 27.53 -13.53 4.58
CA HIS A 426 27.03 -13.28 3.24
C HIS A 426 25.50 -13.15 3.17
N ASN A 427 24.83 -12.85 4.29
CA ASN A 427 23.37 -12.81 4.40
C ASN A 427 22.67 -12.03 3.27
N PRO A 428 23.08 -10.80 2.92
CA PRO A 428 22.39 -10.06 1.85
C PRO A 428 22.45 -10.78 0.49
N ARG A 429 23.52 -11.49 0.21
CA ARG A 429 23.69 -12.25 -1.03
C ARG A 429 22.86 -13.53 -1.02
N ILE A 430 22.87 -14.24 0.10
CA ILE A 430 22.07 -15.45 0.32
C ILE A 430 20.59 -15.13 0.14
N ILE A 431 20.11 -14.03 0.74
CA ILE A 431 18.72 -13.59 0.63
C ILE A 431 18.34 -13.38 -0.84
N LYS A 432 19.12 -12.62 -1.61
CA LYS A 432 18.85 -12.35 -3.03
C LYS A 432 18.78 -13.63 -3.88
N ILE A 433 19.67 -14.60 -3.60
CA ILE A 433 19.67 -15.89 -4.30
C ILE A 433 18.41 -16.70 -3.96
N LEU A 434 17.99 -16.70 -2.69
CA LEU A 434 16.78 -17.40 -2.27
C LEU A 434 15.50 -16.69 -2.75
N GLU A 435 15.50 -15.35 -2.87
CA GLU A 435 14.43 -14.60 -3.55
C GLU A 435 14.34 -14.99 -5.03
N ALA A 436 15.48 -15.07 -5.71
CA ALA A 436 15.54 -15.52 -7.10
C ALA A 436 15.05 -16.97 -7.26
N LEU A 437 15.34 -17.86 -6.31
CA LEU A 437 14.82 -19.24 -6.31
C LEU A 437 13.28 -19.26 -6.27
N ASN A 438 12.65 -18.45 -5.42
CA ASN A 438 11.20 -18.39 -5.35
C ASN A 438 10.59 -18.01 -6.70
N ILE A 439 11.14 -16.99 -7.35
CA ILE A 439 10.63 -16.53 -8.65
C ILE A 439 10.96 -17.52 -9.76
N TYR A 440 12.14 -18.13 -9.73
CA TYR A 440 12.51 -19.19 -10.67
C TYR A 440 11.50 -20.34 -10.65
N LEU A 441 11.06 -20.76 -9.47
CA LEU A 441 10.05 -21.81 -9.31
C LEU A 441 8.71 -21.40 -9.93
N HIS A 442 8.29 -20.13 -9.79
CA HIS A 442 7.06 -19.63 -10.42
C HIS A 442 7.14 -19.56 -11.95
N ILE A 443 8.27 -19.09 -12.53
CA ILE A 443 8.38 -18.96 -14.00
C ILE A 443 8.62 -20.29 -14.69
N THR A 444 9.19 -21.29 -14.02
CA THR A 444 9.47 -22.62 -14.60
C THR A 444 8.35 -23.62 -14.39
N ASN A 445 7.59 -23.50 -13.32
CA ASN A 445 6.46 -24.40 -13.03
C ASN A 445 5.12 -23.77 -13.48
N LYS A 446 4.75 -24.01 -14.73
CA LYS A 446 3.51 -23.48 -15.32
C LYS A 446 2.22 -24.00 -14.68
N ASN A 447 2.28 -25.02 -13.83
CA ASN A 447 1.15 -25.61 -13.14
C ASN A 447 0.87 -24.98 -11.77
N LEU A 448 1.68 -24.00 -11.33
CA LEU A 448 1.37 -23.21 -10.16
C LEU A 448 0.15 -22.33 -10.48
N GLY A 449 -0.97 -22.60 -9.85
CA GLY A 449 -2.24 -21.90 -10.09
C GLY A 449 -2.30 -20.49 -9.45
N PHE A 450 -1.20 -19.96 -8.91
CA PHE A 450 -1.12 -18.66 -8.23
C PHE A 450 0.19 -17.93 -8.55
N ARG A 451 0.16 -16.60 -8.41
CA ARG A 451 1.30 -15.72 -8.57
C ARG A 451 2.02 -15.50 -7.26
N PHE A 452 3.31 -15.17 -7.33
CA PHE A 452 4.06 -14.75 -6.14
C PHE A 452 3.51 -13.41 -5.63
N ASN A 453 3.14 -13.35 -4.35
CA ASN A 453 2.60 -12.12 -3.77
C ASN A 453 3.73 -11.23 -3.24
N PHE A 454 4.23 -10.34 -4.10
CA PHE A 454 5.30 -9.40 -3.75
C PHE A 454 4.90 -8.46 -2.60
N LYS A 455 3.63 -8.08 -2.50
CA LYS A 455 3.17 -7.20 -1.43
C LYS A 455 3.23 -7.93 -0.08
N GLU A 456 2.60 -9.07 0.05
CA GLU A 456 2.63 -9.84 1.30
C GLU A 456 4.05 -10.26 1.69
N PHE A 457 4.90 -10.64 0.73
CA PHE A 457 6.30 -10.96 0.99
C PHE A 457 7.05 -9.78 1.65
N LYS A 458 6.83 -8.56 1.15
CA LYS A 458 7.43 -7.34 1.69
C LYS A 458 6.79 -6.91 3.01
N ASP A 459 5.47 -6.88 3.09
CA ASP A 459 4.73 -6.48 4.30
C ASP A 459 5.09 -7.37 5.51
N ASN A 460 5.27 -8.66 5.27
CA ASN A 460 5.74 -9.61 6.30
C ASN A 460 7.26 -9.57 6.53
N LYS A 461 8.02 -8.78 5.76
CA LYS A 461 9.49 -8.67 5.87
C LYS A 461 10.18 -10.03 5.84
N VAL A 462 9.88 -10.84 4.81
CA VAL A 462 10.40 -12.21 4.66
C VAL A 462 11.88 -12.18 4.24
N THR A 463 12.73 -11.64 5.09
CA THR A 463 14.18 -11.44 4.87
C THR A 463 15.04 -12.08 5.95
N SER A 464 14.45 -12.86 6.84
CA SER A 464 15.17 -13.59 7.87
C SER A 464 15.60 -14.97 7.36
N LEU A 465 16.84 -15.36 7.65
CA LEU A 465 17.39 -16.66 7.29
C LEU A 465 17.19 -17.65 8.44
N GLU A 466 16.45 -18.70 8.18
CA GLU A 466 16.18 -19.79 9.10
C GLU A 466 17.00 -21.02 8.75
N HIS A 467 17.61 -21.66 9.76
CA HIS A 467 18.28 -22.95 9.61
C HIS A 467 17.27 -24.09 9.54
N ILE A 468 17.25 -24.81 8.44
CA ILE A 468 16.29 -25.91 8.21
C ILE A 468 16.55 -27.03 9.23
N HIS A 469 17.77 -27.54 9.27
CA HIS A 469 18.28 -28.38 10.39
C HIS A 469 18.72 -27.44 11.51
N PRO A 470 18.31 -27.67 12.76
CA PRO A 470 18.58 -26.75 13.86
C PRO A 470 20.07 -26.56 14.12
N GLN A 471 20.44 -25.38 14.57
CA GLN A 471 21.74 -25.11 15.15
C GLN A 471 21.83 -25.76 16.54
N HIS A 472 23.02 -26.10 16.97
CA HIS A 472 23.24 -26.48 18.35
C HIS A 472 22.99 -25.32 19.29
N LEU A 473 22.46 -25.59 20.48
CA LEU A 473 22.38 -24.60 21.52
C LEU A 473 23.78 -24.11 21.89
N ASN A 474 23.97 -22.78 21.89
CA ASN A 474 25.23 -22.20 22.31
C ASN A 474 25.24 -22.04 23.83
N PHE A 475 26.13 -22.78 24.52
CA PHE A 475 26.34 -22.72 25.95
C PHE A 475 27.47 -21.76 26.37
N ASP A 476 27.74 -20.73 25.53
CA ASP A 476 28.60 -19.62 25.95
C ASP A 476 28.10 -18.96 27.24
N ASN A 477 28.92 -18.13 27.89
CA ASN A 477 28.67 -17.49 29.20
C ASN A 477 27.32 -16.79 29.40
N ASN A 478 26.45 -16.76 28.39
CA ASN A 478 25.16 -16.08 28.39
C ASN A 478 23.96 -16.98 28.12
N VAL A 479 24.11 -18.32 28.12
CA VAL A 479 22.96 -19.21 27.92
C VAL A 479 21.90 -18.98 29.03
N LYS A 480 20.66 -18.79 28.60
CA LYS A 480 19.56 -18.56 29.54
C LYS A 480 18.85 -19.87 29.85
N TYR A 481 18.39 -20.00 31.08
CA TYR A 481 17.59 -21.13 31.52
C TYR A 481 16.37 -21.37 30.61
N GLU A 482 15.71 -20.30 30.20
CA GLU A 482 14.53 -20.34 29.34
C GLU A 482 14.84 -20.97 27.99
N ASP A 483 15.98 -20.67 27.37
CA ASP A 483 16.38 -21.19 26.07
C ASP A 483 16.59 -22.72 26.13
N VAL A 484 17.25 -23.20 27.21
CA VAL A 484 17.47 -24.63 27.43
C VAL A 484 16.15 -25.35 27.77
N LEU A 485 15.29 -24.72 28.56
CA LEU A 485 13.98 -25.26 28.93
C LEU A 485 13.06 -25.41 27.72
N ASP A 486 13.04 -24.44 26.84
CA ASP A 486 12.22 -24.47 25.62
C ASP A 486 12.75 -25.48 24.61
N TRP A 487 14.06 -25.56 24.44
CA TRP A 487 14.70 -26.62 23.66
C TRP A 487 14.35 -28.00 24.24
N TYR A 488 14.47 -28.19 25.57
CA TYR A 488 14.13 -29.43 26.26
C TYR A 488 12.68 -29.85 26.05
N LYS A 489 11.72 -28.93 26.26
CA LYS A 489 10.27 -29.22 26.06
C LYS A 489 9.97 -29.72 24.65
N ASN A 490 10.53 -29.04 23.65
CA ASN A 490 10.32 -29.41 22.26
C ASN A 490 10.97 -30.75 21.91
N THR A 491 12.22 -30.93 22.32
CA THR A 491 13.02 -32.15 22.05
C THR A 491 12.49 -33.37 22.80
N SER A 492 12.13 -33.24 24.07
CA SER A 492 11.57 -34.31 24.89
C SER A 492 10.26 -34.86 24.34
N ASN A 493 9.38 -33.98 23.82
CA ASN A 493 8.15 -34.39 23.16
C ASN A 493 8.43 -35.25 21.92
N ILE A 494 9.45 -34.91 21.13
CA ILE A 494 9.84 -35.67 19.93
C ILE A 494 10.41 -37.04 20.33
N ILE A 495 11.28 -37.06 21.30
CA ILE A 495 11.91 -38.31 21.77
C ILE A 495 10.85 -39.24 22.38
N ASN A 496 10.00 -38.72 23.26
CA ASN A 496 8.98 -39.52 23.94
C ASN A 496 7.87 -40.01 23.01
N SER A 497 7.58 -39.29 21.93
CA SER A 497 6.57 -39.68 20.95
C SER A 497 7.06 -40.71 19.90
N ASN A 498 8.36 -40.94 19.84
CA ASN A 498 8.97 -41.88 18.88
C ASN A 498 9.55 -43.11 19.57
N PRO A 499 8.99 -44.32 19.38
CA PRO A 499 9.46 -45.54 20.00
C PRO A 499 10.97 -45.85 19.74
N GLU A 500 11.47 -45.51 18.56
CA GLU A 500 12.85 -45.69 18.18
C GLU A 500 13.81 -44.84 19.02
N TYR A 501 13.47 -43.55 19.20
CA TYR A 501 14.29 -42.62 19.99
C TYR A 501 14.17 -42.89 21.47
N TYR A 502 12.94 -43.17 21.94
CA TYR A 502 12.69 -43.52 23.34
C TYR A 502 13.35 -44.85 23.72
N GLY A 503 13.48 -45.79 22.77
CA GLY A 503 14.24 -47.06 22.93
C GLY A 503 15.72 -46.89 23.05
N ASN A 504 16.29 -45.77 22.62
CA ASN A 504 17.71 -45.47 22.76
C ASN A 504 18.04 -45.12 24.22
N ILE A 505 18.82 -45.98 24.86
CA ILE A 505 19.13 -45.87 26.31
C ILE A 505 19.89 -44.58 26.62
N LYS A 506 20.82 -44.13 25.73
CA LYS A 506 21.60 -42.92 25.94
C LYS A 506 20.69 -41.67 25.85
N MET A 507 19.88 -41.55 24.80
CA MET A 507 18.96 -40.46 24.63
C MET A 507 17.96 -40.36 25.77
N ARG A 508 17.37 -41.47 26.19
CA ARG A 508 16.47 -41.50 27.32
C ARG A 508 17.15 -41.09 28.63
N SER A 509 18.39 -41.50 28.85
CA SER A 509 19.19 -41.07 30.00
C SER A 509 19.44 -39.58 29.97
N ALA A 510 19.88 -39.03 28.84
CA ALA A 510 20.18 -37.61 28.68
C ALA A 510 18.90 -36.72 28.88
N ILE A 511 17.76 -37.10 28.31
CA ILE A 511 16.49 -36.39 28.50
C ILE A 511 16.01 -36.44 29.94
N ASN A 512 16.15 -37.58 30.63
CA ASN A 512 15.74 -37.71 32.04
C ASN A 512 16.64 -36.87 32.94
N GLN A 513 17.95 -36.87 32.70
CA GLN A 513 18.89 -36.01 33.44
C GLN A 513 18.58 -34.53 33.25
N LEU A 514 18.34 -34.09 31.99
CA LEU A 514 17.92 -32.73 31.71
C LEU A 514 16.62 -32.38 32.42
N SER A 515 15.65 -33.31 32.43
CA SER A 515 14.37 -33.11 33.15
C SER A 515 14.60 -32.80 34.63
N ASP A 516 15.51 -33.53 35.29
CA ASP A 516 15.81 -33.34 36.71
C ASP A 516 16.56 -32.03 36.97
N MET A 517 17.52 -31.68 36.11
CA MET A 517 18.27 -30.42 36.19
C MET A 517 17.45 -29.19 35.96
N LEU A 518 16.45 -29.25 35.08
CA LEU A 518 15.59 -28.12 34.73
C LEU A 518 14.38 -27.95 35.67
N LYS A 519 14.25 -28.72 36.72
CA LYS A 519 13.19 -28.53 37.76
C LYS A 519 13.45 -27.34 38.64
N ASP A 520 14.69 -26.94 38.84
CA ASP A 520 15.12 -25.88 39.78
C ASP A 520 15.93 -24.81 39.00
N LYS A 521 15.28 -23.67 38.69
CA LYS A 521 15.88 -22.55 37.98
C LYS A 521 17.07 -21.94 38.74
N ASP A 522 17.01 -21.91 40.05
CA ASP A 522 18.02 -21.23 40.89
C ASP A 522 19.34 -22.00 40.86
N LYS A 523 19.29 -23.32 40.71
CA LYS A 523 20.44 -24.18 40.59
C LYS A 523 20.96 -24.39 39.15
N PHE A 524 20.28 -23.83 38.16
CA PHE A 524 20.66 -24.00 36.75
C PHE A 524 22.11 -23.62 36.45
N LYS A 525 22.62 -22.58 37.12
CA LYS A 525 24.02 -22.14 36.94
C LYS A 525 25.03 -23.20 37.37
N ASP A 526 24.70 -24.00 38.36
CA ASP A 526 25.57 -25.06 38.90
C ASP A 526 25.58 -26.29 37.96
N TRP A 527 24.50 -26.42 37.12
CA TRP A 527 24.32 -27.57 36.23
C TRP A 527 24.60 -27.28 34.75
N ILE A 528 25.09 -26.09 34.40
CA ILE A 528 25.25 -25.66 32.97
C ILE A 528 26.14 -26.66 32.21
N ALA A 529 27.24 -27.09 32.78
CA ALA A 529 28.17 -28.03 32.11
C ALA A 529 27.53 -29.41 31.85
N GLU A 530 26.78 -29.94 32.81
CA GLU A 530 26.04 -31.19 32.68
C GLU A 530 24.85 -31.05 31.71
N CYS A 531 24.15 -29.92 31.75
CA CYS A 531 23.13 -29.62 30.76
C CYS A 531 23.69 -29.55 29.34
N GLN A 532 24.82 -28.86 29.15
CA GLN A 532 25.52 -28.79 27.88
C GLN A 532 25.87 -30.20 27.36
N LYS A 533 26.48 -31.02 28.19
CA LYS A 533 26.86 -32.39 27.80
C LYS A 533 25.67 -33.24 27.33
N ASN A 534 24.54 -33.15 28.05
CA ASN A 534 23.34 -33.91 27.69
C ASN A 534 22.69 -33.37 26.42
N VAL A 535 22.67 -32.04 26.19
CA VAL A 535 22.19 -31.41 24.97
C VAL A 535 23.09 -31.83 23.78
N GLU A 536 24.40 -31.73 23.92
CA GLU A 536 25.36 -32.13 22.88
C GLU A 536 25.19 -33.59 22.48
N GLU A 537 24.95 -34.50 23.44
CA GLU A 537 24.73 -35.92 23.15
C GLU A 537 23.46 -36.15 22.31
N ILE A 538 22.41 -35.39 22.58
CA ILE A 538 21.16 -35.45 21.82
C ILE A 538 21.33 -34.81 20.44
N ASP A 539 21.98 -33.65 20.35
CA ASP A 539 22.23 -32.95 19.09
C ASP A 539 23.12 -33.82 18.17
N MET A 540 24.20 -34.46 18.70
CA MET A 540 25.01 -35.39 17.93
C MET A 540 24.20 -36.58 17.39
N PHE A 541 23.26 -37.11 18.14
CA PHE A 541 22.36 -38.16 17.67
C PHE A 541 21.53 -37.69 16.49
N PHE A 542 20.94 -36.49 16.57
CA PHE A 542 20.16 -35.92 15.48
C PHE A 542 21.00 -35.60 14.25
N ASP A 543 22.22 -35.07 14.44
CA ASP A 543 23.16 -34.82 13.36
C ASP A 543 23.57 -36.11 12.62
N GLN A 544 23.80 -37.19 13.35
CA GLN A 544 24.09 -38.49 12.76
C GLN A 544 22.94 -39.01 11.91
N HIS A 545 21.70 -38.89 12.38
CA HIS A 545 20.52 -39.30 11.63
C HIS A 545 20.28 -38.42 10.40
N ALA A 546 20.48 -37.09 10.52
CA ALA A 546 20.44 -36.18 9.41
C ALA A 546 21.62 -36.27 8.47
N GLN A 547 22.67 -36.99 8.87
CA GLN A 547 23.99 -37.02 8.21
C GLN A 547 24.52 -35.58 7.99
N MET A 548 24.32 -34.71 8.99
CA MET A 548 24.77 -33.33 8.95
C MET A 548 26.28 -33.30 9.16
N ASP A 549 26.97 -32.51 8.34
CA ASP A 549 28.36 -32.16 8.58
C ASP A 549 28.48 -30.65 8.90
N SER A 550 29.48 -30.30 9.66
CA SER A 550 29.73 -28.92 10.11
C SER A 550 29.95 -27.94 8.95
N GLY A 551 30.43 -28.42 7.81
CA GLY A 551 30.66 -27.60 6.62
C GLY A 551 29.36 -27.07 5.95
N HIS A 552 28.24 -27.77 6.14
CA HIS A 552 26.96 -27.40 5.53
C HIS A 552 25.99 -26.69 6.49
N MET A 553 26.25 -26.64 7.80
CA MET A 553 25.35 -26.10 8.81
C MET A 553 24.95 -24.65 8.52
N HIS A 554 25.91 -23.82 8.16
CA HIS A 554 25.73 -22.39 7.98
C HIS A 554 25.74 -21.91 6.51
N THR A 555 25.49 -22.82 5.57
CA THR A 555 25.51 -22.52 4.13
C THR A 555 24.14 -22.64 3.49
N LEU A 556 24.04 -22.30 2.20
CA LEU A 556 22.82 -22.41 1.40
C LEU A 556 22.15 -23.79 1.44
N TYR A 557 22.90 -24.84 1.77
CA TYR A 557 22.35 -26.20 1.94
C TYR A 557 21.33 -26.31 3.07
N ASN A 558 21.37 -25.38 4.02
CA ASN A 558 20.60 -25.45 5.27
C ASN A 558 19.83 -24.16 5.61
N LEU A 559 19.62 -23.25 4.66
CA LEU A 559 19.00 -21.95 4.90
C LEU A 559 17.73 -21.78 4.07
N ALA A 560 16.68 -21.22 4.70
CA ALA A 560 15.42 -20.86 4.05
C ALA A 560 14.97 -19.44 4.47
N LEU A 561 14.14 -18.79 3.65
CA LEU A 561 13.60 -17.47 3.94
C LEU A 561 12.29 -17.55 4.74
N VAL A 562 12.24 -16.80 5.84
CA VAL A 562 11.02 -16.58 6.65
C VAL A 562 11.00 -15.13 7.16
N ASP A 563 9.91 -14.70 7.76
CA ASP A 563 9.87 -13.45 8.52
C ASP A 563 10.54 -13.61 9.91
N LYS A 564 10.89 -12.48 10.54
CA LYS A 564 11.62 -12.47 11.81
C LYS A 564 10.85 -13.12 12.97
N GLU A 565 9.53 -12.91 13.05
CA GLU A 565 8.72 -13.49 14.12
C GLU A 565 8.56 -15.01 13.96
N THR A 566 8.39 -15.44 12.70
CA THR A 566 8.35 -16.86 12.36
C THR A 566 9.69 -17.50 12.64
N ASN A 567 10.80 -16.86 12.29
CA ASN A 567 12.15 -17.35 12.63
C ASN A 567 12.29 -17.60 14.14
N ALA A 568 11.91 -16.62 14.97
CA ALA A 568 11.94 -16.77 16.42
C ALA A 568 11.01 -17.91 16.92
N ALA A 569 9.84 -18.10 16.31
CA ALA A 569 8.92 -19.17 16.66
C ALA A 569 9.41 -20.55 16.25
N LEU A 570 10.15 -20.67 15.13
CA LEU A 570 10.74 -21.92 14.67
C LEU A 570 11.89 -22.37 15.59
N SER A 571 12.68 -21.44 16.12
CA SER A 571 13.74 -21.71 17.08
C SER A 571 14.63 -22.90 16.65
N ASN A 572 15.32 -23.54 17.59
CA ASN A 572 16.15 -24.72 17.34
C ASN A 572 15.34 -26.05 17.29
N ASN A 573 14.16 -26.04 16.69
CA ASN A 573 13.31 -27.21 16.55
C ASN A 573 13.73 -28.09 15.35
N LEU A 574 13.40 -29.38 15.40
CA LEU A 574 13.54 -30.28 14.23
C LEU A 574 12.58 -29.89 13.11
N ILE A 575 12.90 -30.27 11.88
CA ILE A 575 12.18 -29.87 10.67
C ILE A 575 10.67 -30.21 10.72
N ASP A 576 10.28 -31.33 11.33
CA ASP A 576 8.86 -31.69 11.38
C ASP A 576 8.06 -30.82 12.36
N VAL A 577 8.68 -30.34 13.44
CA VAL A 577 8.09 -29.36 14.36
C VAL A 577 8.00 -28.00 13.69
N LYS A 578 9.08 -27.56 13.02
CA LYS A 578 9.13 -26.32 12.24
C LYS A 578 8.03 -26.29 11.18
N ARG A 579 7.83 -27.39 10.45
CA ARG A 579 6.74 -27.53 9.46
C ARG A 579 5.37 -27.27 10.07
N ARG A 580 5.06 -27.90 11.21
CA ARG A 580 3.77 -27.71 11.91
C ARG A 580 3.59 -26.28 12.40
N ILE A 581 4.65 -25.63 12.88
CA ILE A 581 4.63 -24.23 13.29
C ILE A 581 4.36 -23.33 12.09
N LEU A 582 5.04 -23.53 10.97
CA LEU A 582 4.85 -22.79 9.73
C LEU A 582 3.39 -22.89 9.23
N GLN A 583 2.88 -24.12 9.10
CA GLN A 583 1.49 -24.35 8.66
C GLN A 583 0.47 -23.64 9.55
N ARG A 584 0.63 -23.76 10.88
CA ARG A 584 -0.28 -23.08 11.83
C ARG A 584 -0.20 -21.56 11.73
N ARG A 585 1.00 -20.99 11.57
CA ARG A 585 1.15 -19.53 11.45
C ARG A 585 0.57 -19.03 10.14
N GLU A 586 0.74 -19.76 9.04
CA GLU A 586 0.15 -19.45 7.73
C GLU A 586 -1.38 -19.52 7.77
N GLU A 587 -1.96 -20.60 8.33
CA GLU A 587 -3.41 -20.74 8.55
C GLU A 587 -4.02 -19.61 9.40
N GLN A 588 -3.23 -19.03 10.32
CA GLN A 588 -3.63 -17.89 11.16
C GLN A 588 -3.41 -16.52 10.48
N GLY A 589 -2.90 -16.48 9.25
CA GLY A 589 -2.55 -15.23 8.57
C GLY A 589 -1.43 -14.44 9.23
N LYS A 590 -0.54 -15.09 10.00
CA LYS A 590 0.55 -14.46 10.77
C LYS A 590 1.90 -14.47 10.05
N THR A 591 1.97 -15.07 8.89
CA THR A 591 3.19 -15.17 8.08
C THR A 591 2.82 -15.43 6.63
N TYR A 592 3.67 -14.97 5.73
CA TYR A 592 3.68 -15.40 4.34
C TYR A 592 4.81 -16.41 4.13
N VAL A 593 4.47 -17.63 3.70
CA VAL A 593 5.45 -18.69 3.45
C VAL A 593 5.77 -18.76 1.96
N PRO A 594 6.99 -18.32 1.51
CA PRO A 594 7.37 -18.40 0.11
C PRO A 594 7.41 -19.85 -0.38
N ILE A 595 7.16 -20.06 -1.67
CA ILE A 595 7.06 -21.39 -2.27
C ILE A 595 8.33 -22.24 -2.05
N ALA A 596 9.52 -21.64 -2.14
CA ALA A 596 10.77 -22.36 -1.90
C ALA A 596 10.87 -22.85 -0.45
N THR A 597 10.47 -22.01 0.52
CA THR A 597 10.42 -22.36 1.95
C THR A 597 9.40 -23.49 2.18
N ASN A 598 8.19 -23.35 1.60
CA ASN A 598 7.18 -24.42 1.67
C ASN A 598 7.71 -25.75 1.11
N TYR A 599 8.38 -25.71 -0.04
CA TYR A 599 8.96 -26.88 -0.68
C TYR A 599 10.08 -27.54 0.15
N VAL A 600 10.91 -26.73 0.82
CA VAL A 600 11.94 -27.21 1.74
C VAL A 600 11.33 -27.97 2.90
N PHE A 601 10.43 -27.33 3.64
CA PHE A 601 9.85 -27.93 4.86
C PHE A 601 8.92 -29.11 4.55
N ASN A 602 8.35 -29.20 3.35
CA ASN A 602 7.57 -30.33 2.88
C ASN A 602 8.37 -31.32 2.01
N LYS A 603 9.70 -31.14 1.89
CA LYS A 603 10.64 -32.01 1.18
C LYS A 603 10.29 -32.25 -0.31
N HIS A 604 9.72 -31.25 -0.99
CA HIS A 604 9.35 -31.36 -2.40
C HIS A 604 10.56 -31.41 -3.36
N PHE A 605 11.76 -31.04 -2.93
CA PHE A 605 12.96 -31.09 -3.78
C PHE A 605 13.59 -32.48 -3.83
N SER A 606 13.41 -33.30 -2.81
CA SER A 606 13.92 -34.67 -2.76
C SER A 606 12.81 -35.68 -3.04
N ASN A 607 13.20 -36.84 -3.60
CA ASN A 607 12.29 -37.96 -3.77
C ASN A 607 12.20 -38.85 -2.53
N ASN A 608 12.94 -38.53 -1.48
CA ASN A 608 13.02 -39.30 -0.24
C ASN A 608 11.94 -38.82 0.75
N ILE A 609 10.73 -39.38 0.65
CA ILE A 609 9.63 -39.16 1.58
C ILE A 609 9.60 -40.13 2.75
N SER A 610 10.52 -41.06 2.82
CA SER A 610 10.56 -42.09 3.86
C SER A 610 10.90 -41.55 5.25
N ASP A 611 11.65 -40.44 5.31
CA ASP A 611 11.98 -39.74 6.56
C ASP A 611 11.59 -38.27 6.53
N MET A 612 10.45 -37.96 7.10
CA MET A 612 9.96 -36.58 7.18
C MET A 612 10.43 -35.79 8.42
N LYS A 613 11.25 -36.42 9.28
CA LYS A 613 11.68 -35.85 10.56
C LYS A 613 13.02 -35.14 10.49
N PHE A 614 13.89 -35.55 9.58
CA PHE A 614 15.24 -35.01 9.46
C PHE A 614 15.48 -34.34 8.10
N TRP A 615 16.32 -33.33 8.08
CA TRP A 615 16.85 -32.70 6.87
C TRP A 615 18.11 -33.46 6.44
N THR A 616 17.91 -34.53 5.64
CA THR A 616 18.95 -35.48 5.30
C THR A 616 19.96 -34.92 4.30
N LYS A 617 21.09 -35.64 4.13
CA LYS A 617 22.10 -35.31 3.12
C LYS A 617 21.53 -35.29 1.69
N GLU A 618 20.57 -36.15 1.39
CA GLU A 618 19.90 -36.20 0.08
C GLU A 618 18.99 -34.96 -0.12
N ASP A 619 18.25 -34.58 0.90
CA ASP A 619 17.42 -33.37 0.87
C ASP A 619 18.27 -32.12 0.61
N ARG A 620 19.38 -31.97 1.33
CA ARG A 620 20.33 -30.88 1.17
C ARG A 620 20.92 -30.83 -0.24
N LYS A 621 21.32 -31.94 -0.80
CA LYS A 621 21.86 -32.02 -2.17
C LYS A 621 20.80 -31.63 -3.20
N ALA A 622 19.59 -32.16 -3.08
CA ALA A 622 18.50 -31.87 -4.02
C ALA A 622 18.09 -30.36 -3.95
N TYR A 623 17.99 -29.79 -2.75
CA TYR A 623 17.71 -28.38 -2.55
C TYR A 623 18.83 -27.49 -3.14
N PHE A 624 20.07 -27.78 -2.81
CA PHE A 624 21.22 -27.01 -3.31
C PHE A 624 21.34 -27.11 -4.85
N ALA A 625 21.10 -28.27 -5.43
CA ALA A 625 21.06 -28.42 -6.88
C ALA A 625 20.02 -27.51 -7.55
N LYS A 626 18.86 -27.29 -6.90
CA LYS A 626 17.85 -26.35 -7.40
C LYS A 626 18.29 -24.90 -7.25
N ILE A 627 18.99 -24.56 -6.19
CA ILE A 627 19.61 -23.22 -6.01
C ILE A 627 20.68 -22.99 -7.10
N GLU A 628 21.55 -23.98 -7.34
CA GLU A 628 22.61 -23.93 -8.35
C GLU A 628 22.03 -23.80 -9.76
N GLU A 629 20.97 -24.54 -10.08
CA GLU A 629 20.23 -24.44 -11.34
C GLU A 629 19.65 -23.03 -11.52
N THR A 630 19.03 -22.47 -10.48
CA THR A 630 18.47 -21.10 -10.48
C THR A 630 19.56 -20.06 -10.72
N TYR A 631 20.66 -20.16 -9.99
CA TYR A 631 21.79 -19.24 -10.10
C TYR A 631 22.36 -19.25 -11.52
N HIS A 632 22.63 -20.43 -12.07
CA HIS A 632 23.13 -20.57 -13.44
C HIS A 632 22.13 -20.15 -14.49
N TYR A 633 20.82 -20.30 -14.27
CA TYR A 633 19.80 -19.80 -15.18
C TYR A 633 19.93 -18.29 -15.41
N PHE A 634 20.04 -17.51 -14.34
CA PHE A 634 20.17 -16.07 -14.46
C PHE A 634 21.57 -15.59 -14.87
N ILE A 635 22.64 -16.23 -14.39
CA ILE A 635 24.03 -15.86 -14.73
C ILE A 635 24.36 -16.12 -16.20
N LYS A 636 23.96 -17.27 -16.78
CA LYS A 636 24.18 -17.56 -18.21
C LYS A 636 23.55 -16.52 -19.13
N LYS A 637 22.48 -15.87 -18.70
CA LYS A 637 21.82 -14.81 -19.49
C LYS A 637 22.61 -13.51 -19.46
N ASN A 638 23.36 -13.25 -18.39
CA ASN A 638 24.24 -12.09 -18.28
C ASN A 638 25.41 -12.15 -19.27
N ASN A 639 25.91 -13.33 -19.59
CA ASN A 639 27.07 -13.53 -20.49
C ASN A 639 26.71 -13.54 -21.98
N ASN A 640 25.43 -13.43 -22.35
CA ASN A 640 24.94 -13.50 -23.74
C ASN A 640 24.43 -12.16 -24.29
N ILE A 641 24.60 -11.08 -23.57
CA ILE A 641 24.28 -9.69 -23.96
C ILE A 641 25.57 -8.88 -24.09
#